data_e0a56837bc4ea8b898dd217ce61fccbe
#
_entry.id   e0a56837bc4ea8b898dd217ce61fccbe
#
_cell.length_a   1.000
_cell.length_b   1.000
_cell.length_c   1.000
_cell.angle_alpha   90.00
_cell.angle_beta   90.00
_cell.angle_gamma   90.00
#
_symmetry.space_group_name_H-M   'P 1'
#
loop_
_entity.id
_entity.type
_entity.pdbx_description
1 polymer ?
#
loop_
_entity_poly.entity_id
_entity_poly.type
_entity_poly.pdbx_seq_one_letter_code
_entity_poly.pdbx_strand_id
1 'polypeptide(L)'
;MKQVKKFFTILLSVALVIGLIPLANVQTSTKAAEKFAITTPYYNALVAAGHFDIKWNGTTEKNVKNYSVYLDGEKIGTTQSTSMDCYTTKVAMHTAYVEAVYTDGTTAKTDEIKFGVSKKGLGLAADMGRNLDLKNMGCSWYYNWGNGPSTGSQYQGVEFVPMLWRETDGNTIRNKINGFVNKGYKYVLAFNEPDLKDQCNMSVDSVFNLWPSMMNDNINISSPVTAVWPKASENWFQPFMNKVNARDDLDVDFISIHCYPDDWDGGAEMATWFVEEVVDWAWNTYHKPIWVTEFSKRINNPTTNTARKTAEFWNAVMPLLDARDYVERYAGFCFNNKNTGLWLYNTGELTLAGEMYRSNGNPAGYEPSTEPEKNSSFTFGTRNDVLDDAISINGVQCTNYVKQGGVTATASSENGDAKALNTIDNNKNTRWESKWNSDNENITCDLGSEKSIKQLQILWETASASDYDVEVSNDGRKFTSVATVSGGKAENNRLDTVVLKNSTKARYVRINCKARTKTQYGYSIYEIGVFGSDDAKVDETKPSEVVTRRPYVTLPAEENPTTVPKPTTKPNTTVSSETTTVGNATTTKNGATTVVIQKDGSLVASGVAKVASAKKSKKSKKISILLKKTNGVKKFQIQISKSKGFKKILITKTVKKVRFTLKNKKLAKQNKLYARARVVKVINKVNVYGNWSKPKKVKIKK
;
A
#
# COMPACT_ATOMS: atom_id res chain seq x y z
N MET A 1 -54.27 12.85 42.08
CA MET A 1 -55.17 12.64 40.93
C MET A 1 -55.62 13.88 40.16
N LYS A 2 -55.39 15.13 40.67
CA LYS A 2 -55.72 16.37 39.91
C LYS A 2 -54.63 16.90 38.97
N GLN A 3 -53.40 16.44 39.06
CA GLN A 3 -52.31 16.88 38.16
C GLN A 3 -52.17 16.00 36.90
N VAL A 4 -52.65 14.79 36.89
CA VAL A 4 -52.56 13.88 35.73
C VAL A 4 -53.60 14.24 34.65
N LYS A 5 -54.77 14.85 35.06
CA LYS A 5 -55.79 15.27 34.10
C LYS A 5 -55.44 16.54 33.31
N LYS A 6 -54.52 17.39 33.79
CA LYS A 6 -54.04 18.59 33.05
C LYS A 6 -53.02 18.24 31.97
N PHE A 7 -52.29 17.12 32.11
CA PHE A 7 -51.30 16.72 31.11
C PHE A 7 -51.92 16.08 29.87
N PHE A 8 -53.05 15.37 30.05
CA PHE A 8 -53.77 14.75 28.95
C PHE A 8 -54.57 15.75 28.07
N THR A 9 -55.00 16.84 28.59
CA THR A 9 -55.76 17.88 27.88
C THR A 9 -54.84 18.76 26.99
N ILE A 10 -53.57 18.91 27.36
CA ILE A 10 -52.59 19.67 26.57
C ILE A 10 -52.03 18.79 25.40
N LEU A 11 -51.95 17.46 25.57
CA LEU A 11 -51.52 16.57 24.48
C LEU A 11 -52.61 16.39 23.40
N LEU A 12 -53.88 16.50 23.73
CA LEU A 12 -54.99 16.35 22.74
C LEU A 12 -55.21 17.65 21.93
N SER A 13 -54.89 18.82 22.50
CA SER A 13 -54.98 20.10 21.76
C SER A 13 -53.82 20.37 20.83
N VAL A 14 -52.64 19.73 21.04
CA VAL A 14 -51.52 19.82 20.11
C VAL A 14 -51.66 18.81 18.92
N ALA A 15 -52.37 17.72 19.12
CA ALA A 15 -52.63 16.74 18.07
C ALA A 15 -53.70 17.20 17.03
N LEU A 16 -54.57 18.18 17.37
CA LEU A 16 -55.61 18.65 16.46
C LEU A 16 -55.23 19.87 15.62
N VAL A 17 -54.05 20.50 15.88
CA VAL A 17 -53.54 21.64 15.09
C VAL A 17 -52.54 21.17 14.03
N ILE A 18 -52.04 19.93 14.08
CA ILE A 18 -51.13 19.36 13.10
C ILE A 18 -51.86 18.71 11.87
N GLY A 19 -53.22 18.65 11.91
CA GLY A 19 -54.03 17.96 10.91
C GLY A 19 -54.40 18.76 9.65
N LEU A 20 -53.90 20.00 9.45
CA LEU A 20 -54.32 20.84 8.31
C LEU A 20 -53.11 21.53 7.63
N ILE A 21 -51.91 20.95 7.65
CA ILE A 21 -50.86 21.32 6.71
C ILE A 21 -51.00 20.35 5.52
N PRO A 22 -51.20 20.84 4.29
CA PRO A 22 -51.20 19.96 3.13
C PRO A 22 -49.81 19.29 3.11
N LEU A 23 -49.77 17.96 3.03
CA LEU A 23 -48.56 17.22 2.71
C LEU A 23 -48.04 17.74 1.38
N ALA A 24 -47.22 18.82 1.42
CA ALA A 24 -46.30 19.07 0.34
C ALA A 24 -45.46 17.79 0.20
N ASN A 25 -45.50 17.19 -0.96
CA ASN A 25 -44.64 16.07 -1.33
C ASN A 25 -43.23 16.37 -0.84
N VAL A 26 -42.83 15.78 0.28
CA VAL A 26 -41.44 15.63 0.62
C VAL A 26 -40.90 14.65 -0.40
N GLN A 27 -40.48 15.17 -1.55
CA GLN A 27 -39.57 14.42 -2.40
C GLN A 27 -38.36 14.16 -1.52
N THR A 28 -38.33 12.99 -0.93
CA THR A 28 -37.08 12.43 -0.45
C THR A 28 -36.17 12.37 -1.68
N SER A 29 -35.24 13.34 -1.78
CA SER A 29 -34.14 13.22 -2.73
C SER A 29 -33.44 11.93 -2.37
N THR A 30 -33.72 10.88 -3.14
CA THR A 30 -32.94 9.67 -3.09
C THR A 30 -31.52 10.10 -3.42
N LYS A 31 -30.65 10.12 -2.39
CA LYS A 31 -29.22 10.23 -2.57
C LYS A 31 -28.88 9.20 -3.66
N ALA A 32 -28.29 9.64 -4.77
CA ALA A 32 -27.82 8.69 -5.77
C ALA A 32 -26.96 7.66 -5.00
N ALA A 33 -27.37 6.39 -5.05
CA ALA A 33 -26.69 5.34 -4.36
C ALA A 33 -25.22 5.37 -4.83
N GLU A 34 -24.28 5.48 -3.90
CA GLU A 34 -22.86 5.38 -4.25
C GLU A 34 -22.68 4.07 -5.00
N LYS A 35 -22.08 4.10 -6.19
CA LYS A 35 -21.83 2.90 -7.00
C LYS A 35 -21.09 1.88 -6.14
N PHE A 36 -21.54 0.64 -6.11
CA PHE A 36 -20.83 -0.44 -5.43
C PHE A 36 -19.47 -0.63 -6.08
N ALA A 37 -18.41 -0.18 -5.39
CA ALA A 37 -17.05 -0.09 -5.95
C ALA A 37 -15.99 -0.27 -4.87
N ILE A 38 -14.82 -0.78 -5.24
CA ILE A 38 -13.63 -0.78 -4.40
C ILE A 38 -13.13 0.65 -4.25
N THR A 39 -12.84 1.06 -3.01
CA THR A 39 -12.32 2.37 -2.65
C THR A 39 -10.82 2.33 -2.28
N THR A 40 -10.31 1.16 -1.86
CA THR A 40 -8.90 0.90 -1.54
C THR A 40 -8.56 -0.54 -1.90
N PRO A 41 -7.45 -0.80 -2.61
CA PRO A 41 -6.63 0.18 -3.32
C PRO A 41 -7.42 0.85 -4.44
N TYR A 42 -7.02 2.05 -4.85
CA TYR A 42 -7.60 2.67 -6.06
C TYR A 42 -6.96 2.07 -7.33
N TYR A 43 -7.61 2.27 -8.47
CA TYR A 43 -7.09 1.81 -9.76
C TYR A 43 -5.67 2.35 -10.01
N ASN A 44 -4.75 1.44 -10.37
CA ASN A 44 -3.33 1.73 -10.61
C ASN A 44 -2.56 2.27 -9.39
N ALA A 45 -3.05 2.04 -8.16
CA ALA A 45 -2.29 2.31 -6.94
C ALA A 45 -1.04 1.43 -6.85
N LEU A 46 -0.03 1.88 -6.12
CA LEU A 46 1.09 1.06 -5.69
C LEU A 46 0.93 0.72 -4.21
N VAL A 47 0.71 -0.54 -3.92
CA VAL A 47 0.46 -1.08 -2.57
C VAL A 47 1.74 -1.72 -2.04
N ALA A 48 2.01 -1.56 -0.76
CA ALA A 48 3.13 -2.23 -0.12
C ALA A 48 2.86 -3.73 0.03
N ALA A 49 3.88 -4.53 -0.21
CA ALA A 49 3.84 -5.97 0.00
C ALA A 49 3.63 -6.32 1.49
N GLY A 50 3.09 -7.51 1.76
CA GLY A 50 2.66 -7.96 3.07
C GLY A 50 1.16 -7.81 3.24
N HIS A 51 0.71 -7.37 4.41
CA HIS A 51 -0.70 -7.13 4.73
C HIS A 51 -1.20 -5.79 4.21
N PHE A 52 -2.34 -5.78 3.52
CA PHE A 52 -3.04 -4.58 3.06
C PHE A 52 -4.55 -4.82 3.03
N ASP A 53 -5.34 -3.73 3.09
CA ASP A 53 -6.79 -3.83 3.03
C ASP A 53 -7.32 -3.66 1.61
N ILE A 54 -8.29 -4.49 1.24
CA ILE A 54 -9.24 -4.17 0.18
C ILE A 54 -10.50 -3.63 0.86
N LYS A 55 -10.87 -2.36 0.55
CA LYS A 55 -12.05 -1.67 1.10
C LYS A 55 -12.99 -1.28 -0.04
N TRP A 56 -14.28 -1.30 0.25
CA TRP A 56 -15.33 -0.93 -0.70
C TRP A 56 -16.46 -0.19 -0.01
N ASN A 57 -17.23 0.58 -0.77
CA ASN A 57 -18.51 1.08 -0.31
C ASN A 57 -19.55 -0.05 -0.38
N GLY A 58 -20.42 -0.12 0.64
CA GLY A 58 -21.50 -1.11 0.65
C GLY A 58 -22.52 -0.83 -0.45
N THR A 59 -23.24 -1.87 -0.87
CA THR A 59 -24.44 -1.72 -1.71
C THR A 59 -25.67 -1.59 -0.84
N THR A 60 -26.59 -0.71 -1.23
CA THR A 60 -27.89 -0.49 -0.55
C THR A 60 -29.07 -1.05 -1.36
N GLU A 61 -28.80 -1.73 -2.48
CA GLU A 61 -29.85 -2.22 -3.37
C GLU A 61 -30.72 -3.30 -2.72
N LYS A 62 -30.10 -4.17 -1.93
CA LYS A 62 -30.74 -5.29 -1.23
C LYS A 62 -30.00 -5.60 0.08
N ASN A 63 -30.62 -6.43 0.94
CA ASN A 63 -29.98 -6.89 2.16
C ASN A 63 -28.78 -7.81 1.83
N VAL A 64 -27.59 -7.39 2.18
CA VAL A 64 -26.35 -8.15 1.95
C VAL A 64 -26.21 -9.23 3.02
N LYS A 65 -26.03 -10.46 2.58
CA LYS A 65 -25.69 -11.60 3.44
C LYS A 65 -24.20 -11.62 3.78
N ASN A 66 -23.34 -11.47 2.77
CA ASN A 66 -21.89 -11.35 2.90
C ASN A 66 -21.30 -10.80 1.60
N TYR A 67 -20.02 -10.42 1.69
CA TYR A 67 -19.18 -10.07 0.53
C TYR A 67 -18.16 -11.19 0.29
N SER A 68 -17.94 -11.56 -0.95
CA SER A 68 -16.86 -12.43 -1.42
C SER A 68 -15.80 -11.55 -2.07
N VAL A 69 -14.55 -11.65 -1.62
CA VAL A 69 -13.42 -10.85 -2.13
C VAL A 69 -12.55 -11.73 -3.02
N TYR A 70 -12.18 -11.20 -4.17
CA TYR A 70 -11.37 -11.89 -5.17
C TYR A 70 -10.09 -11.09 -5.45
N LEU A 71 -8.97 -11.81 -5.53
CA LEU A 71 -7.65 -11.31 -5.91
C LEU A 71 -7.12 -12.18 -7.04
N ASP A 72 -6.71 -11.58 -8.17
CA ASP A 72 -6.25 -12.28 -9.36
C ASP A 72 -7.22 -13.37 -9.87
N GLY A 73 -8.52 -13.12 -9.73
CA GLY A 73 -9.58 -14.05 -10.09
C GLY A 73 -9.85 -15.18 -9.08
N GLU A 74 -9.01 -15.32 -8.06
CA GLU A 74 -9.21 -16.32 -6.99
C GLU A 74 -9.94 -15.71 -5.81
N LYS A 75 -10.96 -16.40 -5.29
CA LYS A 75 -11.67 -15.98 -4.09
C LYS A 75 -10.77 -16.15 -2.87
N ILE A 76 -10.40 -15.03 -2.23
CA ILE A 76 -9.53 -15.03 -1.06
C ILE A 76 -10.31 -15.14 0.27
N GLY A 77 -11.59 -14.78 0.29
CA GLY A 77 -12.41 -14.92 1.50
C GLY A 77 -13.81 -14.38 1.37
N THR A 78 -14.54 -14.45 2.50
CA THR A 78 -15.86 -13.83 2.70
C THR A 78 -15.89 -13.07 4.01
N THR A 79 -16.63 -11.94 4.02
CA THR A 79 -16.81 -11.10 5.20
C THR A 79 -18.20 -10.44 5.19
N GLN A 80 -18.65 -9.98 6.34
CA GLN A 80 -19.80 -9.08 6.46
C GLN A 80 -19.39 -7.61 6.53
N SER A 81 -18.09 -7.35 6.75
CA SER A 81 -17.52 -6.01 6.74
C SER A 81 -17.34 -5.51 5.30
N THR A 82 -17.21 -4.22 5.12
CA THR A 82 -16.81 -3.55 3.86
C THR A 82 -15.31 -3.40 3.71
N SER A 83 -14.55 -4.24 4.41
CA SER A 83 -13.09 -4.34 4.35
C SER A 83 -12.64 -5.76 4.57
N MET A 84 -11.55 -6.17 3.91
CA MET A 84 -10.87 -7.44 4.14
C MET A 84 -9.36 -7.22 4.13
N ASP A 85 -8.67 -7.79 5.13
CA ASP A 85 -7.22 -7.87 5.15
C ASP A 85 -6.74 -8.92 4.15
N CYS A 86 -5.82 -8.53 3.28
CA CYS A 86 -5.22 -9.34 2.23
C CYS A 86 -3.72 -9.42 2.45
N TYR A 87 -3.09 -10.48 1.94
CA TYR A 87 -1.65 -10.67 2.06
C TYR A 87 -1.04 -11.17 0.76
N THR A 88 -0.03 -10.46 0.27
CA THR A 88 0.85 -10.93 -0.81
C THR A 88 2.22 -10.29 -0.75
N THR A 89 3.25 -11.06 -1.10
CA THR A 89 4.63 -10.57 -1.25
C THR A 89 5.07 -10.58 -2.72
N LYS A 90 4.17 -10.88 -3.64
CA LYS A 90 4.46 -10.98 -5.06
C LYS A 90 4.52 -9.59 -5.70
N VAL A 91 5.70 -9.21 -6.17
CA VAL A 91 5.89 -7.98 -6.95
C VAL A 91 5.29 -8.16 -8.34
N ALA A 92 4.06 -7.70 -8.53
CA ALA A 92 3.31 -7.84 -9.78
C ALA A 92 2.19 -6.81 -9.85
N MET A 93 1.60 -6.65 -11.04
CA MET A 93 0.26 -6.07 -11.17
C MET A 93 -0.78 -7.12 -10.75
N HIS A 94 -1.69 -6.73 -9.89
CA HIS A 94 -2.79 -7.54 -9.38
C HIS A 94 -4.12 -6.98 -9.81
N THR A 95 -5.17 -7.82 -9.78
CA THR A 95 -6.55 -7.39 -9.98
C THR A 95 -7.42 -7.78 -8.79
N ALA A 96 -8.42 -6.98 -8.47
CA ALA A 96 -9.37 -7.30 -7.41
C ALA A 96 -10.79 -6.88 -7.76
N TYR A 97 -11.76 -7.65 -7.30
CA TYR A 97 -13.16 -7.29 -7.28
C TYR A 97 -13.87 -7.88 -6.07
N VAL A 98 -15.01 -7.31 -5.72
CA VAL A 98 -15.86 -7.75 -4.62
C VAL A 98 -17.25 -8.12 -5.16
N GLU A 99 -17.78 -9.25 -4.72
CA GLU A 99 -19.14 -9.72 -5.02
C GLU A 99 -19.98 -9.67 -3.74
N ALA A 100 -21.04 -8.88 -3.75
CA ALA A 100 -22.07 -8.89 -2.72
C ALA A 100 -23.02 -10.07 -2.98
N VAL A 101 -23.23 -10.91 -1.97
CA VAL A 101 -24.22 -11.99 -1.98
C VAL A 101 -25.41 -11.54 -1.14
N TYR A 102 -26.57 -11.44 -1.73
CA TYR A 102 -27.78 -10.98 -1.05
C TYR A 102 -28.49 -12.13 -0.32
N THR A 103 -29.39 -11.78 0.60
CA THR A 103 -30.17 -12.77 1.36
C THR A 103 -31.13 -13.55 0.49
N ASP A 104 -31.54 -13.03 -0.67
CA ASP A 104 -32.40 -13.72 -1.66
C ASP A 104 -31.61 -14.66 -2.60
N GLY A 105 -30.27 -14.75 -2.41
CA GLY A 105 -29.41 -15.59 -3.22
C GLY A 105 -28.90 -14.94 -4.50
N THR A 106 -29.36 -13.75 -4.86
CA THR A 106 -28.81 -12.98 -6.00
C THR A 106 -27.47 -12.32 -5.63
N THR A 107 -26.70 -11.88 -6.63
CA THR A 107 -25.39 -11.25 -6.42
C THR A 107 -25.27 -9.96 -7.22
N ALA A 108 -24.40 -9.06 -6.73
CA ALA A 108 -23.89 -7.91 -7.47
C ALA A 108 -22.35 -7.86 -7.37
N LYS A 109 -21.70 -7.31 -8.36
CA LYS A 109 -20.23 -7.29 -8.44
C LYS A 109 -19.72 -5.86 -8.66
N THR A 110 -18.61 -5.51 -7.98
CA THR A 110 -17.87 -4.27 -8.32
C THR A 110 -17.19 -4.40 -9.69
N ASP A 111 -16.81 -3.29 -10.28
CA ASP A 111 -15.81 -3.33 -11.34
C ASP A 111 -14.52 -3.96 -10.80
N GLU A 112 -13.78 -4.63 -11.69
CA GLU A 112 -12.44 -5.11 -11.37
C GLU A 112 -11.46 -3.95 -11.43
N ILE A 113 -10.68 -3.77 -10.36
CA ILE A 113 -9.60 -2.80 -10.31
C ILE A 113 -8.25 -3.50 -10.55
N LYS A 114 -7.29 -2.74 -11.08
CA LYS A 114 -5.91 -3.14 -11.26
C LYS A 114 -4.99 -2.27 -10.40
N PHE A 115 -4.03 -2.90 -9.69
CA PHE A 115 -3.06 -2.20 -8.84
C PHE A 115 -1.74 -2.94 -8.80
N GLY A 116 -0.64 -2.24 -8.48
CA GLY A 116 0.67 -2.84 -8.32
C GLY A 116 0.98 -3.17 -6.87
N VAL A 117 1.73 -4.24 -6.63
CA VAL A 117 2.33 -4.54 -5.32
C VAL A 117 3.84 -4.46 -5.43
N SER A 118 4.47 -3.72 -4.51
CA SER A 118 5.93 -3.53 -4.45
C SER A 118 6.45 -3.73 -3.03
N LYS A 119 7.67 -4.23 -2.92
CA LYS A 119 8.41 -4.37 -1.65
C LYS A 119 9.22 -3.12 -1.32
N LYS A 120 9.38 -2.24 -2.32
CA LYS A 120 10.28 -1.09 -2.27
C LYS A 120 9.73 0.05 -1.43
N GLY A 121 10.53 0.52 -0.49
CA GLY A 121 10.26 1.66 0.37
C GLY A 121 11.49 2.53 0.59
N LEU A 122 11.42 3.44 1.57
CA LEU A 122 12.52 4.30 1.97
C LEU A 122 12.49 4.61 3.46
N GLY A 123 13.67 4.64 4.09
CA GLY A 123 13.88 5.34 5.35
C GLY A 123 14.07 6.83 5.04
N LEU A 124 13.13 7.69 5.45
CA LEU A 124 13.12 9.11 5.03
C LEU A 124 12.63 10.03 6.15
N ALA A 125 13.55 10.67 6.88
CA ALA A 125 13.21 11.74 7.81
C ALA A 125 12.76 13.02 7.07
N ALA A 126 11.97 13.85 7.73
CA ALA A 126 11.35 15.04 7.13
C ALA A 126 12.35 16.06 6.56
N ASP A 127 13.58 16.09 7.08
CA ASP A 127 14.66 16.97 6.64
C ASP A 127 15.51 16.39 5.50
N MET A 128 15.39 15.09 5.24
CA MET A 128 16.23 14.36 4.28
C MET A 128 15.73 14.40 2.84
N GLY A 129 14.47 14.69 2.60
CA GLY A 129 13.88 14.49 1.27
C GLY A 129 12.93 15.57 0.80
N ARG A 130 13.22 16.85 1.09
CA ARG A 130 12.28 17.97 0.85
C ARG A 130 11.66 18.04 -0.56
N ASN A 131 12.35 17.57 -1.59
CA ASN A 131 11.88 17.63 -2.98
C ASN A 131 11.71 16.24 -3.61
N LEU A 132 11.67 15.19 -2.79
CA LEU A 132 11.55 13.82 -3.28
C LEU A 132 10.10 13.37 -3.24
N ASP A 133 9.56 13.03 -4.39
CA ASP A 133 8.27 12.37 -4.51
C ASP A 133 8.47 10.85 -4.40
N LEU A 134 7.96 10.26 -3.30
CA LEU A 134 8.09 8.83 -3.04
C LEU A 134 7.38 7.97 -4.10
N LYS A 135 6.29 8.45 -4.68
CA LYS A 135 5.60 7.75 -5.77
C LYS A 135 6.43 7.76 -7.04
N ASN A 136 7.05 8.88 -7.38
CA ASN A 136 7.98 8.97 -8.50
C ASN A 136 9.20 8.08 -8.32
N MET A 137 9.58 7.78 -7.07
CA MET A 137 10.59 6.78 -6.74
C MET A 137 10.06 5.34 -6.84
N GLY A 138 8.76 5.15 -7.06
CA GLY A 138 8.11 3.84 -7.05
C GLY A 138 8.08 3.20 -5.67
N CYS A 139 8.07 4.01 -4.59
CA CYS A 139 8.00 3.51 -3.23
C CYS A 139 6.54 3.30 -2.83
N SER A 140 6.25 2.12 -2.30
CA SER A 140 4.93 1.76 -1.79
C SER A 140 4.78 2.04 -0.29
N TRP A 141 5.89 2.18 0.43
CA TRP A 141 5.93 2.45 1.85
C TRP A 141 7.15 3.28 2.25
N TYR A 142 7.10 3.85 3.46
CA TYR A 142 8.22 4.54 4.08
C TYR A 142 8.12 4.51 5.59
N TYR A 143 9.23 4.78 6.26
CA TYR A 143 9.29 5.11 7.68
C TYR A 143 10.26 6.29 7.90
N ASN A 144 10.17 6.94 9.05
CA ASN A 144 10.92 8.15 9.37
C ASN A 144 11.55 8.10 10.77
N TRP A 145 11.77 6.91 11.29
CA TRP A 145 12.24 6.63 12.66
C TRP A 145 11.32 7.17 13.77
N GLY A 146 10.16 7.68 13.43
CA GLY A 146 9.18 8.29 14.36
C GLY A 146 7.88 7.51 14.48
N ASN A 147 6.99 8.05 15.34
CA ASN A 147 5.72 7.42 15.71
C ASN A 147 4.54 7.91 14.84
N GLY A 148 4.76 8.83 13.92
CA GLY A 148 3.73 9.41 13.06
C GLY A 148 4.27 9.80 11.69
N PRO A 149 3.37 9.88 10.68
CA PRO A 149 3.77 10.15 9.31
C PRO A 149 4.33 11.57 9.16
N SER A 150 5.24 11.72 8.23
CA SER A 150 5.73 13.03 7.80
C SER A 150 4.63 13.78 7.05
N THR A 151 4.64 15.12 7.16
CA THR A 151 3.70 15.99 6.44
C THR A 151 4.28 16.43 5.10
N GLY A 152 3.43 16.54 4.09
CA GLY A 152 3.82 17.01 2.75
C GLY A 152 3.23 16.15 1.64
N SER A 153 3.08 16.74 0.44
CA SER A 153 2.51 16.07 -0.73
C SER A 153 3.34 14.88 -1.22
N GLN A 154 4.66 14.92 -0.99
CA GLN A 154 5.58 13.84 -1.37
C GLN A 154 5.32 12.50 -0.67
N TYR A 155 4.59 12.50 0.45
CA TYR A 155 4.23 11.29 1.21
C TYR A 155 2.82 10.77 0.92
N GLN A 156 2.01 11.51 0.16
CA GLN A 156 0.61 11.17 -0.06
C GLN A 156 0.44 9.84 -0.81
N GLY A 157 -0.41 8.95 -0.27
CA GLY A 157 -0.75 7.66 -0.85
C GLY A 157 0.40 6.63 -0.79
N VAL A 158 1.42 6.88 0.03
CA VAL A 158 2.49 5.94 0.36
C VAL A 158 2.29 5.50 1.81
N GLU A 159 2.32 4.18 2.06
CA GLU A 159 2.10 3.64 3.41
C GLU A 159 3.18 4.11 4.36
N PHE A 160 2.78 4.67 5.50
CA PHE A 160 3.69 4.98 6.60
C PHE A 160 3.74 3.84 7.60
N VAL A 161 4.94 3.43 8.02
CA VAL A 161 5.15 2.44 9.07
C VAL A 161 5.76 3.13 10.29
N PRO A 162 5.07 3.16 11.45
CA PRO A 162 5.60 3.75 12.67
C PRO A 162 6.76 2.94 13.25
N MET A 163 7.67 3.61 13.96
CA MET A 163 8.77 2.99 14.68
C MET A 163 8.80 3.41 16.14
N LEU A 164 9.00 2.46 17.04
CA LEU A 164 9.39 2.70 18.42
C LEU A 164 10.93 2.69 18.51
N TRP A 165 11.54 3.83 18.14
CA TRP A 165 12.99 3.95 18.00
C TRP A 165 13.74 3.60 19.31
N ARG A 166 13.25 4.13 20.42
CA ARG A 166 13.74 3.85 21.78
C ARG A 166 12.62 4.14 22.78
N GLU A 167 12.26 3.16 23.58
CA GLU A 167 11.33 3.31 24.71
C GLU A 167 11.92 2.62 25.94
N THR A 168 11.73 3.21 27.10
CA THR A 168 12.27 2.69 28.35
C THR A 168 11.19 2.35 29.37
N ASP A 169 9.92 2.60 29.04
CA ASP A 169 8.76 2.34 29.89
C ASP A 169 7.72 1.49 29.18
N GLY A 170 7.34 0.37 29.82
CA GLY A 170 6.40 -0.58 29.24
C GLY A 170 4.98 -0.04 29.08
N ASN A 171 4.52 0.87 29.93
CA ASN A 171 3.19 1.48 29.79
C ASN A 171 3.15 2.42 28.57
N THR A 172 4.20 3.19 28.38
CA THR A 172 4.37 4.05 27.21
C THR A 172 4.36 3.22 25.92
N ILE A 173 5.08 2.10 25.88
CA ILE A 173 5.08 1.16 24.75
C ILE A 173 3.65 0.68 24.48
N ARG A 174 2.96 0.14 25.48
CA ARG A 174 1.60 -0.41 25.32
C ARG A 174 0.63 0.64 24.81
N ASN A 175 0.69 1.86 25.34
CA ASN A 175 -0.16 2.96 24.90
C ASN A 175 0.11 3.36 23.45
N LYS A 176 1.37 3.38 23.01
CA LYS A 176 1.74 3.66 21.62
C LYS A 176 1.27 2.54 20.68
N ILE A 177 1.50 1.28 21.05
CA ILE A 177 1.02 0.12 20.26
C ILE A 177 -0.50 0.16 20.10
N ASN A 178 -1.27 0.37 21.18
CA ASN A 178 -2.72 0.52 21.11
C ASN A 178 -3.13 1.73 20.24
N GLY A 179 -2.39 2.82 20.33
CA GLY A 179 -2.61 3.99 19.49
C GLY A 179 -2.37 3.72 18.00
N PHE A 180 -1.40 2.88 17.66
CA PHE A 180 -1.15 2.44 16.26
C PHE A 180 -2.26 1.53 15.76
N VAL A 181 -2.68 0.55 16.56
CA VAL A 181 -3.82 -0.33 16.25
C VAL A 181 -5.09 0.49 15.99
N ASN A 182 -5.40 1.45 16.86
CA ASN A 182 -6.58 2.32 16.71
C ASN A 182 -6.53 3.21 15.45
N LYS A 183 -5.34 3.50 14.93
CA LYS A 183 -5.14 4.22 13.66
C LYS A 183 -5.15 3.30 12.44
N GLY A 184 -5.25 1.99 12.64
CA GLY A 184 -5.29 0.99 11.57
C GLY A 184 -3.93 0.63 10.98
N TYR A 185 -2.81 0.96 11.66
CA TYR A 185 -1.50 0.48 11.23
C TYR A 185 -1.40 -1.04 11.37
N LYS A 186 -0.84 -1.69 10.37
CA LYS A 186 -0.68 -3.15 10.34
C LYS A 186 0.69 -3.62 10.82
N TYR A 187 1.66 -2.71 10.87
CA TYR A 187 3.04 -2.99 11.21
C TYR A 187 3.62 -1.90 12.11
N VAL A 188 4.58 -2.29 12.94
CA VAL A 188 5.42 -1.39 13.73
C VAL A 188 6.85 -1.89 13.74
N LEU A 189 7.81 -0.98 13.52
CA LEU A 189 9.23 -1.25 13.69
C LEU A 189 9.63 -1.04 15.15
N ALA A 190 10.50 -1.92 15.67
CA ALA A 190 10.95 -1.89 17.05
C ALA A 190 12.42 -1.45 17.14
N PHE A 191 12.82 -0.86 18.24
CA PHE A 191 14.15 -0.48 18.70
C PHE A 191 15.26 -0.43 17.65
N ASN A 192 15.68 0.80 17.30
CA ASN A 192 16.69 1.05 16.27
C ASN A 192 18.11 0.90 16.84
N GLU A 193 18.88 -0.02 16.31
CA GLU A 193 20.30 -0.25 16.60
C GLU A 193 20.66 -0.22 18.09
N PRO A 194 20.00 -1.06 18.92
CA PRO A 194 20.24 -1.06 20.35
C PRO A 194 21.64 -1.52 20.75
N ASP A 195 22.37 -2.13 19.84
CA ASP A 195 23.77 -2.55 19.97
C ASP A 195 24.78 -1.40 19.77
N LEU A 196 24.34 -0.21 19.32
CA LEU A 196 25.21 0.94 19.17
C LEU A 196 25.01 2.00 20.26
N LYS A 197 26.13 2.50 20.80
CA LYS A 197 26.15 3.52 21.84
C LYS A 197 25.49 4.84 21.41
N ASP A 198 25.64 5.20 20.16
CA ASP A 198 25.14 6.48 19.60
C ASP A 198 23.72 6.35 19.01
N GLN A 199 23.10 5.19 19.14
CA GLN A 199 21.74 4.88 18.72
C GLN A 199 20.85 4.59 19.93
N CYS A 200 19.97 3.63 19.82
CA CYS A 200 19.07 3.25 20.89
C CYS A 200 19.82 2.86 22.20
N ASN A 201 21.00 2.25 22.10
CA ASN A 201 21.89 1.93 23.22
C ASN A 201 21.18 1.24 24.39
N MET A 202 20.67 0.06 24.16
CA MET A 202 19.97 -0.76 25.15
C MET A 202 20.54 -2.18 25.18
N SER A 203 20.70 -2.73 26.37
CA SER A 203 21.11 -4.13 26.51
C SER A 203 19.99 -5.08 26.07
N VAL A 204 20.37 -6.32 25.74
CA VAL A 204 19.45 -7.41 25.43
C VAL A 204 18.40 -7.58 26.54
N ASP A 205 18.83 -7.55 27.81
CA ASP A 205 17.92 -7.72 28.95
C ASP A 205 16.97 -6.55 29.12
N SER A 206 17.44 -5.32 28.87
CA SER A 206 16.59 -4.13 28.94
C SER A 206 15.47 -4.19 27.92
N VAL A 207 15.79 -4.54 26.66
CA VAL A 207 14.77 -4.67 25.59
C VAL A 207 13.86 -5.87 25.86
N PHE A 208 14.43 -7.01 26.26
CA PHE A 208 13.66 -8.22 26.56
C PHE A 208 12.64 -8.02 27.69
N ASN A 209 13.01 -7.27 28.75
CA ASN A 209 12.09 -6.97 29.86
C ASN A 209 10.93 -6.06 29.44
N LEU A 210 11.10 -5.23 28.42
CA LEU A 210 10.06 -4.39 27.84
C LEU A 210 9.20 -5.13 26.80
N TRP A 211 9.71 -6.25 26.26
CA TRP A 211 9.10 -6.94 25.12
C TRP A 211 7.66 -7.43 25.36
N PRO A 212 7.25 -7.87 26.58
CA PRO A 212 5.83 -8.18 26.86
C PRO A 212 4.87 -7.02 26.63
N SER A 213 5.35 -5.78 26.70
CA SER A 213 4.53 -4.58 26.44
C SER A 213 4.33 -4.29 24.96
N MET A 214 5.12 -4.93 24.08
CA MET A 214 4.95 -4.85 22.63
C MET A 214 3.82 -5.76 22.11
N MET A 215 3.47 -6.82 22.84
CA MET A 215 2.59 -7.89 22.35
C MET A 215 1.16 -7.39 22.13
N ASN A 216 0.68 -7.48 20.88
CA ASN A 216 -0.70 -7.18 20.48
C ASN A 216 -1.04 -7.99 19.22
N ASP A 217 -2.13 -8.75 19.24
CA ASP A 217 -2.52 -9.66 18.14
C ASP A 217 -3.04 -8.91 16.89
N ASN A 218 -3.24 -7.60 16.96
CA ASN A 218 -3.83 -6.79 15.88
C ASN A 218 -2.80 -5.98 15.09
N ILE A 219 -1.50 -6.11 15.40
CA ILE A 219 -0.42 -5.42 14.69
C ILE A 219 0.80 -6.34 14.61
N ASN A 220 1.52 -6.32 13.49
CA ASN A 220 2.73 -7.11 13.31
C ASN A 220 3.94 -6.31 13.82
N ILE A 221 4.77 -6.93 14.65
CA ILE A 221 5.88 -6.30 15.37
C ILE A 221 7.20 -6.85 14.84
N SER A 222 8.11 -5.95 14.39
CA SER A 222 9.45 -6.36 13.98
C SER A 222 10.29 -6.87 15.16
N SER A 223 11.34 -7.62 14.85
CA SER A 223 12.47 -7.69 15.78
C SER A 223 13.04 -6.29 16.04
N PRO A 224 13.76 -6.05 17.16
CA PRO A 224 14.73 -4.97 17.18
C PRO A 224 15.69 -5.11 16.01
N VAL A 225 16.16 -4.00 15.47
CA VAL A 225 17.11 -4.03 14.35
C VAL A 225 18.50 -3.61 14.85
N THR A 226 19.49 -4.48 14.71
CA THR A 226 20.89 -4.20 15.08
C THR A 226 21.67 -3.56 13.94
N ALA A 227 22.67 -2.73 14.26
CA ALA A 227 23.52 -2.06 13.27
C ALA A 227 24.32 -3.03 12.41
N VAL A 228 24.62 -4.22 12.96
CA VAL A 228 25.14 -5.35 12.20
C VAL A 228 24.05 -6.38 11.97
N TRP A 229 24.07 -7.01 10.81
CA TRP A 229 23.03 -7.97 10.41
C TRP A 229 22.96 -9.18 11.37
N PRO A 230 21.82 -9.86 11.49
CA PRO A 230 21.52 -10.87 12.51
C PRO A 230 22.57 -11.98 12.65
N LYS A 231 23.18 -12.45 11.54
CA LYS A 231 24.25 -13.47 11.57
C LYS A 231 25.49 -12.97 12.29
N ALA A 232 25.86 -11.70 12.10
CA ALA A 232 27.06 -11.12 12.72
C ALA A 232 26.78 -10.55 14.13
N SER A 233 25.52 -10.43 14.54
CA SER A 233 25.11 -9.91 15.85
C SER A 233 24.96 -11.05 16.89
N GLU A 234 26.04 -11.80 17.11
CA GLU A 234 26.08 -12.93 18.05
C GLU A 234 25.92 -12.49 19.50
N ASN A 235 26.34 -11.29 19.84
CA ASN A 235 26.32 -10.77 21.21
C ASN A 235 25.04 -9.99 21.54
N TRP A 236 24.20 -9.65 20.56
CA TRP A 236 22.97 -8.89 20.80
C TRP A 236 21.73 -9.54 20.17
N PHE A 237 21.65 -9.61 18.85
CA PHE A 237 20.45 -10.06 18.15
C PHE A 237 20.10 -11.53 18.44
N GLN A 238 21.09 -12.43 18.32
CA GLN A 238 20.86 -13.85 18.53
C GLN A 238 20.48 -14.16 19.99
N PRO A 239 21.14 -13.62 21.03
CA PRO A 239 20.68 -13.74 22.41
C PRO A 239 19.28 -13.23 22.66
N PHE A 240 18.89 -12.07 22.07
CA PHE A 240 17.54 -11.55 22.16
C PHE A 240 16.51 -12.52 21.58
N MET A 241 16.71 -12.98 20.35
CA MET A 241 15.81 -13.94 19.69
C MET A 241 15.73 -15.28 20.45
N ASN A 242 16.83 -15.73 21.03
CA ASN A 242 16.83 -16.92 21.85
C ASN A 242 15.96 -16.76 23.11
N LYS A 243 15.99 -15.58 23.74
CA LYS A 243 15.15 -15.27 24.92
C LYS A 243 13.67 -15.21 24.53
N VAL A 244 13.33 -14.54 23.45
CA VAL A 244 11.93 -14.45 22.95
C VAL A 244 11.43 -15.84 22.56
N ASN A 245 12.21 -16.62 21.80
CA ASN A 245 11.83 -17.97 21.38
C ASN A 245 11.72 -18.99 22.55
N ALA A 246 12.29 -18.69 23.70
CA ALA A 246 12.20 -19.52 24.92
C ALA A 246 10.86 -19.35 25.63
N ARG A 247 10.10 -18.27 25.35
CA ARG A 247 8.81 -17.97 25.95
C ARG A 247 7.68 -18.26 24.98
N ASP A 248 6.56 -18.80 25.49
CA ASP A 248 5.38 -19.15 24.69
C ASP A 248 4.42 -17.97 24.50
N ASP A 249 4.55 -16.93 25.31
CA ASP A 249 3.72 -15.72 25.33
C ASP A 249 4.36 -14.52 24.58
N LEU A 250 5.58 -14.67 24.09
CA LEU A 250 6.29 -13.67 23.32
C LEU A 250 6.48 -14.13 21.86
N ASP A 251 6.45 -13.19 20.94
CA ASP A 251 6.76 -13.42 19.54
C ASP A 251 7.44 -12.20 18.90
N VAL A 252 8.02 -12.41 17.74
CA VAL A 252 8.45 -11.44 16.75
C VAL A 252 7.77 -11.84 15.45
N ASP A 253 7.04 -10.96 14.81
CA ASP A 253 6.29 -11.32 13.60
C ASP A 253 7.18 -11.34 12.36
N PHE A 254 8.13 -10.41 12.25
CA PHE A 254 9.10 -10.34 11.15
C PHE A 254 10.48 -9.86 11.63
N ILE A 255 11.52 -10.20 10.88
CA ILE A 255 12.90 -9.83 11.17
C ILE A 255 13.27 -8.58 10.41
N SER A 256 13.67 -7.52 11.13
CA SER A 256 14.27 -6.31 10.54
C SER A 256 15.78 -6.47 10.43
N ILE A 257 16.35 -5.97 9.32
CA ILE A 257 17.78 -6.07 9.00
C ILE A 257 18.30 -4.70 8.57
N HIS A 258 19.43 -4.29 9.19
CA HIS A 258 20.33 -3.27 8.66
C HIS A 258 21.59 -3.95 8.12
N CYS A 259 22.03 -3.57 6.93
CA CYS A 259 23.28 -4.07 6.38
C CYS A 259 23.85 -3.13 5.32
N TYR A 260 25.09 -2.72 5.54
CA TYR A 260 25.85 -1.83 4.65
C TYR A 260 27.11 -2.55 4.18
N PRO A 261 27.05 -3.32 3.08
CA PRO A 261 28.21 -3.97 2.52
C PRO A 261 29.34 -2.96 2.25
N ASP A 262 30.56 -3.35 2.55
CA ASP A 262 31.73 -2.50 2.38
C ASP A 262 31.99 -2.14 0.90
N ASP A 263 32.86 -1.14 0.68
CA ASP A 263 33.20 -0.55 -0.63
C ASP A 263 34.13 -1.46 -1.47
N TRP A 264 33.78 -2.75 -1.61
CA TRP A 264 34.51 -3.67 -2.45
C TRP A 264 34.09 -3.51 -3.91
N ASP A 265 34.96 -3.84 -4.84
CA ASP A 265 34.63 -3.87 -6.26
C ASP A 265 33.66 -5.00 -6.57
N GLY A 266 32.66 -4.75 -7.43
CA GLY A 266 31.68 -5.73 -7.87
C GLY A 266 30.29 -5.58 -7.25
N GLY A 267 29.42 -4.76 -7.86
CA GLY A 267 28.04 -4.57 -7.39
C GLY A 267 27.22 -5.86 -7.40
N ALA A 268 27.33 -6.69 -8.41
CA ALA A 268 26.58 -7.93 -8.55
C ALA A 268 27.01 -9.01 -7.54
N GLU A 269 28.33 -9.17 -7.31
CA GLU A 269 28.85 -10.15 -6.33
C GLU A 269 28.44 -9.76 -4.92
N MET A 270 28.50 -8.47 -4.59
CA MET A 270 28.08 -7.96 -3.31
C MET A 270 26.58 -8.13 -3.08
N ALA A 271 25.76 -7.99 -4.12
CA ALA A 271 24.33 -8.25 -4.06
C ALA A 271 24.01 -9.72 -3.76
N THR A 272 24.73 -10.65 -4.39
CA THR A 272 24.59 -12.08 -4.14
C THR A 272 24.97 -12.41 -2.69
N TRP A 273 26.14 -11.94 -2.24
CA TRP A 273 26.56 -12.13 -0.84
C TRP A 273 25.54 -11.56 0.14
N PHE A 274 25.06 -10.35 -0.08
CA PHE A 274 24.06 -9.71 0.78
C PHE A 274 22.80 -10.57 0.91
N VAL A 275 22.29 -11.07 -0.22
CA VAL A 275 21.06 -11.85 -0.19
C VAL A 275 21.27 -13.23 0.40
N GLU A 276 22.32 -13.96 0.03
CA GLU A 276 22.55 -15.35 0.51
C GLU A 276 23.03 -15.39 1.96
N GLU A 277 23.98 -14.54 2.33
CA GLU A 277 24.64 -14.58 3.64
C GLU A 277 23.90 -13.79 4.73
N VAL A 278 23.09 -12.82 4.35
CA VAL A 278 22.38 -11.96 5.29
C VAL A 278 20.88 -12.30 5.30
N VAL A 279 20.22 -12.16 4.15
CA VAL A 279 18.75 -12.27 4.03
C VAL A 279 18.29 -13.74 4.11
N ASP A 280 18.87 -14.60 3.26
CA ASP A 280 18.52 -16.04 3.22
C ASP A 280 18.96 -16.74 4.53
N TRP A 281 20.09 -16.31 5.11
CA TRP A 281 20.51 -16.81 6.41
C TRP A 281 19.50 -16.50 7.52
N ALA A 282 19.01 -15.25 7.60
CA ALA A 282 18.01 -14.85 8.57
C ALA A 282 16.70 -15.64 8.40
N TRP A 283 16.23 -15.78 7.17
CA TRP A 283 15.07 -16.61 6.85
C TRP A 283 15.27 -18.08 7.25
N ASN A 284 16.39 -18.67 6.88
CA ASN A 284 16.70 -20.08 7.18
C ASN A 284 16.84 -20.35 8.69
N THR A 285 17.23 -19.32 9.45
CA THR A 285 17.43 -19.42 10.90
C THR A 285 16.12 -19.22 11.66
N TYR A 286 15.37 -18.18 11.34
CA TYR A 286 14.20 -17.77 12.13
C TYR A 286 12.86 -18.16 11.51
N HIS A 287 12.80 -18.37 10.19
CA HIS A 287 11.57 -18.69 9.45
C HIS A 287 10.45 -17.66 9.63
N LYS A 288 10.83 -16.40 9.71
CA LYS A 288 9.95 -15.24 9.79
C LYS A 288 10.12 -14.37 8.55
N PRO A 289 9.08 -13.64 8.10
CA PRO A 289 9.22 -12.65 7.03
C PRO A 289 10.41 -11.73 7.29
N ILE A 290 11.07 -11.30 6.21
CA ILE A 290 12.25 -10.44 6.30
C ILE A 290 11.91 -9.06 5.77
N TRP A 291 12.25 -8.05 6.56
CA TRP A 291 12.28 -6.65 6.15
C TRP A 291 13.72 -6.15 6.20
N VAL A 292 14.21 -5.64 5.09
CA VAL A 292 15.49 -4.93 5.05
C VAL A 292 15.21 -3.45 5.23
N THR A 293 15.26 -2.98 6.46
CA THR A 293 14.81 -1.62 6.80
C THR A 293 15.87 -0.56 6.50
N GLU A 294 17.13 -0.92 6.49
CA GLU A 294 18.21 -0.06 6.00
C GLU A 294 19.25 -0.89 5.24
N PHE A 295 19.52 -0.50 4.02
CA PHE A 295 20.63 -1.03 3.25
C PHE A 295 21.09 -0.06 2.18
N SER A 296 22.38 -0.06 1.95
CA SER A 296 23.05 0.65 0.86
C SER A 296 24.48 0.14 0.80
N LYS A 297 25.22 0.54 -0.21
CA LYS A 297 26.67 0.30 -0.23
C LYS A 297 27.36 1.30 0.71
N ARG A 298 28.20 0.81 1.64
CA ARG A 298 29.04 1.69 2.47
C ARG A 298 30.14 2.31 1.60
N ILE A 299 30.27 3.61 1.64
CA ILE A 299 31.23 4.35 0.84
C ILE A 299 32.02 5.28 1.75
N ASN A 300 33.29 4.97 1.92
CA ASN A 300 34.18 5.70 2.82
C ASN A 300 34.71 7.00 2.19
N ASN A 301 34.91 7.02 0.86
CA ASN A 301 35.38 8.20 0.13
C ASN A 301 34.51 8.44 -1.10
N PRO A 302 33.55 9.38 -1.06
CA PRO A 302 32.65 9.64 -2.17
C PRO A 302 33.38 10.26 -3.37
N THR A 303 33.34 9.57 -4.51
CA THR A 303 33.83 10.02 -5.81
C THR A 303 32.73 9.88 -6.85
N THR A 304 32.96 10.31 -8.09
CA THR A 304 32.06 10.05 -9.21
C THR A 304 31.79 8.55 -9.42
N ASN A 305 32.72 7.69 -9.06
CA ASN A 305 32.56 6.22 -9.06
C ASN A 305 31.60 5.71 -7.98
N THR A 306 31.34 6.47 -6.95
CA THR A 306 30.47 6.09 -5.83
C THR A 306 29.03 5.85 -6.28
N ALA A 307 28.46 6.81 -7.01
CA ALA A 307 27.11 6.69 -7.53
C ALA A 307 26.97 5.52 -8.50
N ARG A 308 28.01 5.25 -9.31
CA ARG A 308 28.04 4.10 -10.22
C ARG A 308 28.07 2.77 -9.46
N LYS A 309 28.93 2.60 -8.47
CA LYS A 309 29.02 1.38 -7.65
C LYS A 309 27.72 1.11 -6.88
N THR A 310 27.10 2.16 -6.33
CA THR A 310 25.80 2.05 -5.66
C THR A 310 24.70 1.68 -6.65
N ALA A 311 24.72 2.24 -7.86
CA ALA A 311 23.77 1.90 -8.92
C ALA A 311 23.89 0.44 -9.35
N GLU A 312 25.12 -0.07 -9.50
CA GLU A 312 25.38 -1.50 -9.81
C GLU A 312 24.85 -2.42 -8.71
N PHE A 313 25.05 -2.05 -7.45
CA PHE A 313 24.52 -2.79 -6.32
C PHE A 313 22.98 -2.81 -6.32
N TRP A 314 22.31 -1.65 -6.47
CA TRP A 314 20.86 -1.56 -6.56
C TRP A 314 20.29 -2.40 -7.71
N ASN A 315 20.92 -2.30 -8.88
CA ASN A 315 20.48 -3.04 -10.07
C ASN A 315 20.57 -4.55 -9.88
N ALA A 316 21.52 -5.03 -9.11
CA ALA A 316 21.71 -6.46 -8.86
C ALA A 316 20.89 -6.97 -7.66
N VAL A 317 20.81 -6.23 -6.55
CA VAL A 317 20.23 -6.72 -5.31
C VAL A 317 18.69 -6.67 -5.33
N MET A 318 18.08 -5.62 -5.90
CA MET A 318 16.64 -5.46 -5.83
C MET A 318 15.87 -6.59 -6.53
N PRO A 319 16.23 -7.04 -7.75
CA PRO A 319 15.59 -8.21 -8.35
C PRO A 319 15.76 -9.50 -7.52
N LEU A 320 16.87 -9.65 -6.80
CA LEU A 320 17.09 -10.80 -5.93
C LEU A 320 16.19 -10.75 -4.70
N LEU A 321 15.96 -9.58 -4.12
CA LEU A 321 15.03 -9.39 -3.01
C LEU A 321 13.58 -9.59 -3.46
N ASP A 322 13.21 -9.08 -4.64
CA ASP A 322 11.87 -9.26 -5.21
C ASP A 322 11.52 -10.73 -5.47
N ALA A 323 12.51 -11.51 -5.85
CA ALA A 323 12.34 -12.94 -6.14
C ALA A 323 12.19 -13.83 -4.89
N ARG A 324 12.32 -13.29 -3.65
CA ARG A 324 12.21 -14.05 -2.40
C ARG A 324 10.83 -13.86 -1.78
N ASP A 325 9.99 -14.88 -1.78
CA ASP A 325 8.63 -14.83 -1.21
C ASP A 325 8.60 -14.46 0.28
N TYR A 326 9.68 -14.70 1.01
CA TYR A 326 9.81 -14.40 2.43
C TYR A 326 10.40 -13.00 2.71
N VAL A 327 10.87 -12.29 1.72
CA VAL A 327 11.16 -10.86 1.82
C VAL A 327 9.85 -10.12 1.58
N GLU A 328 9.34 -9.44 2.58
CA GLU A 328 8.14 -8.62 2.42
C GLU A 328 8.49 -7.22 1.94
N ARG A 329 9.48 -6.59 2.57
CA ARG A 329 9.80 -5.18 2.29
C ARG A 329 11.29 -4.92 2.37
N TYR A 330 11.73 -3.88 1.64
CA TYR A 330 13.06 -3.33 1.78
C TYR A 330 13.05 -1.81 1.59
N ALA A 331 13.93 -1.09 2.30
CA ALA A 331 14.06 0.35 2.26
C ALA A 331 15.52 0.76 2.06
N GLY A 332 15.80 1.46 0.97
CA GLY A 332 17.11 2.03 0.73
C GLY A 332 17.44 3.11 1.76
N PHE A 333 18.72 3.20 2.16
CA PHE A 333 19.28 4.20 3.03
C PHE A 333 20.62 4.73 2.45
N CYS A 334 20.96 5.95 2.52
CA CYS A 334 20.33 7.11 3.09
C CYS A 334 20.01 8.13 1.98
N PHE A 335 18.86 8.72 2.10
CA PHE A 335 18.52 9.85 1.28
C PHE A 335 19.32 11.06 1.69
N ASN A 336 19.77 11.83 0.70
CA ASN A 336 20.46 13.07 0.92
C ASN A 336 21.86 12.95 1.54
N ASN A 337 22.43 11.77 1.60
CA ASN A 337 23.80 11.57 2.02
C ASN A 337 24.74 11.57 0.80
N LYS A 338 25.67 12.52 0.76
CA LYS A 338 26.70 12.58 -0.28
C LYS A 338 27.47 11.28 -0.44
N ASN A 339 27.55 10.48 0.63
CA ASN A 339 28.32 9.25 0.67
C ASN A 339 27.60 8.07 0.06
N THR A 340 26.28 8.07 0.01
CA THR A 340 25.48 6.97 -0.57
C THR A 340 25.07 7.23 -2.00
N GLY A 341 25.17 8.49 -2.46
CA GLY A 341 24.97 8.84 -3.86
C GLY A 341 23.57 8.59 -4.41
N LEU A 342 22.52 8.52 -3.58
CA LEU A 342 21.16 8.30 -4.05
C LEU A 342 20.58 9.48 -4.80
N TRP A 343 20.92 10.75 -4.40
CA TRP A 343 20.62 11.95 -5.18
C TRP A 343 21.57 13.09 -4.82
N LEU A 344 21.53 14.16 -5.62
CA LEU A 344 22.28 15.36 -5.33
C LEU A 344 21.59 16.18 -4.24
N TYR A 345 22.37 16.59 -3.25
CA TYR A 345 21.93 17.41 -2.14
C TYR A 345 21.41 18.77 -2.63
N ASN A 346 20.24 19.20 -2.11
CA ASN A 346 19.59 20.50 -2.36
C ASN A 346 18.97 20.74 -3.75
N THR A 347 19.15 19.90 -4.75
CA THR A 347 18.58 20.12 -6.08
C THR A 347 17.34 19.29 -6.36
N GLY A 348 17.11 18.21 -5.61
CA GLY A 348 16.05 17.24 -5.92
C GLY A 348 16.36 16.36 -7.15
N GLU A 349 17.54 16.53 -7.75
CA GLU A 349 17.99 15.70 -8.86
C GLU A 349 18.51 14.35 -8.37
N LEU A 350 18.15 13.29 -9.09
CA LEU A 350 18.65 11.95 -8.79
C LEU A 350 20.06 11.78 -9.34
N THR A 351 20.92 11.14 -8.54
CA THR A 351 22.18 10.58 -9.03
C THR A 351 21.91 9.34 -9.88
N LEU A 352 22.92 8.79 -10.53
CA LEU A 352 22.81 7.50 -11.23
C LEU A 352 22.28 6.39 -10.29
N ALA A 353 22.70 6.38 -9.03
CA ALA A 353 22.22 5.45 -8.02
C ALA A 353 20.73 5.66 -7.70
N GLY A 354 20.30 6.91 -7.56
CA GLY A 354 18.89 7.26 -7.36
C GLY A 354 18.01 6.86 -8.54
N GLU A 355 18.47 7.10 -9.77
CA GLU A 355 17.76 6.65 -10.98
C GLU A 355 17.63 5.12 -11.05
N MET A 356 18.67 4.40 -10.65
CA MET A 356 18.65 2.94 -10.63
C MET A 356 17.70 2.42 -9.55
N TYR A 357 17.68 3.04 -8.36
CA TYR A 357 16.71 2.71 -7.31
C TYR A 357 15.28 2.95 -7.78
N ARG A 358 15.03 4.10 -8.44
CA ARG A 358 13.72 4.44 -9.01
C ARG A 358 13.24 3.40 -10.04
N SER A 359 14.14 2.97 -10.92
CA SER A 359 13.82 2.10 -12.06
C SER A 359 13.61 0.63 -11.67
N ASN A 360 14.20 0.16 -10.55
CA ASN A 360 14.08 -1.22 -10.07
C ASN A 360 12.98 -1.35 -8.99
N GLY A 361 12.57 -2.58 -8.72
CA GLY A 361 11.60 -2.90 -7.66
C GLY A 361 10.15 -2.51 -7.97
N ASN A 362 9.86 -2.19 -9.23
CA ASN A 362 8.50 -1.89 -9.68
C ASN A 362 7.86 -3.15 -10.30
N PRO A 363 6.56 -3.38 -10.11
CA PRO A 363 5.84 -4.43 -10.80
C PRO A 363 5.97 -4.28 -12.33
N ALA A 364 6.16 -5.37 -13.04
CA ALA A 364 6.19 -5.35 -14.50
C ALA A 364 4.86 -4.80 -15.05
N GLY A 365 4.93 -3.78 -15.90
CA GLY A 365 3.76 -3.10 -16.46
C GLY A 365 3.12 -2.08 -15.50
N TYR A 366 3.72 -1.83 -14.33
CA TYR A 366 3.41 -0.68 -13.51
C TYR A 366 4.07 0.55 -14.13
N GLU A 367 3.26 1.50 -14.53
CA GLU A 367 3.74 2.83 -14.87
C GLU A 367 3.51 3.67 -13.60
N PRO A 368 4.56 4.21 -12.96
CA PRO A 368 4.38 5.14 -11.87
C PRO A 368 3.54 6.29 -12.42
N SER A 369 2.24 6.28 -12.18
CA SER A 369 1.45 7.48 -12.38
C SER A 369 2.00 8.46 -11.38
N THR A 370 2.42 9.59 -11.86
CA THR A 370 2.94 10.69 -11.07
C THR A 370 1.92 11.24 -10.08
N GLU A 371 0.72 10.60 -10.00
CA GLU A 371 -0.30 10.80 -8.95
C GLU A 371 -1.30 9.64 -9.00
N PRO A 372 -2.11 9.37 -7.93
CA PRO A 372 -3.41 8.78 -8.14
C PRO A 372 -4.02 9.55 -9.28
N GLU A 373 -4.60 8.87 -10.29
CA GLU A 373 -5.19 9.57 -11.41
C GLU A 373 -5.94 10.76 -10.83
N LYS A 374 -5.34 11.96 -10.92
CA LYS A 374 -6.06 13.15 -10.57
C LYS A 374 -7.26 13.05 -11.46
N ASN A 375 -8.44 13.00 -10.88
CA ASN A 375 -9.67 13.15 -11.65
C ASN A 375 -9.65 14.47 -12.41
N SER A 376 -8.50 15.16 -12.40
CA SER A 376 -8.29 16.47 -13.01
C SER A 376 -6.83 16.73 -13.36
N SER A 377 -6.60 17.52 -14.39
CA SER A 377 -5.34 18.20 -14.70
C SER A 377 -5.58 19.71 -14.63
N PHE A 378 -4.52 20.48 -14.39
CA PHE A 378 -4.63 21.94 -14.41
C PHE A 378 -3.45 22.58 -15.14
N THR A 379 -3.71 23.77 -15.70
CA THR A 379 -2.70 24.62 -16.34
C THR A 379 -2.90 26.06 -15.90
N PHE A 380 -1.80 26.81 -15.84
CA PHE A 380 -1.80 28.25 -15.63
C PHE A 380 -1.57 28.97 -16.95
N GLY A 381 -2.37 29.99 -17.21
CA GLY A 381 -2.25 30.88 -18.35
C GLY A 381 -2.59 32.31 -17.93
N THR A 382 -2.78 33.18 -18.91
CA THR A 382 -3.24 34.56 -18.70
C THR A 382 -4.41 34.86 -19.66
N ARG A 383 -5.36 35.64 -19.16
CA ARG A 383 -6.53 36.10 -20.01
C ARG A 383 -6.92 37.52 -19.65
N ASN A 384 -7.03 38.37 -20.67
CA ASN A 384 -7.38 39.79 -20.49
C ASN A 384 -8.86 40.09 -20.63
N ASP A 385 -9.67 39.14 -21.09
CA ASP A 385 -11.10 39.27 -21.31
C ASP A 385 -11.89 38.35 -20.37
N VAL A 386 -13.21 38.54 -20.31
CA VAL A 386 -14.14 37.67 -19.60
C VAL A 386 -14.10 36.25 -20.20
N LEU A 387 -14.55 35.27 -19.42
CA LEU A 387 -14.56 33.87 -19.85
C LEU A 387 -15.59 33.63 -20.97
N ASP A 388 -15.36 32.60 -21.78
CA ASP A 388 -16.21 32.24 -22.90
C ASP A 388 -17.59 31.71 -22.44
N ASP A 389 -18.62 31.86 -23.29
CA ASP A 389 -19.95 31.29 -23.07
C ASP A 389 -19.98 29.78 -23.29
N ALA A 390 -19.11 29.29 -24.18
CA ALA A 390 -18.90 27.87 -24.44
C ALA A 390 -17.49 27.62 -24.99
N ILE A 391 -16.94 26.42 -24.71
CA ILE A 391 -15.63 25.98 -25.20
C ILE A 391 -15.74 24.56 -25.77
N SER A 392 -14.85 24.20 -26.70
CA SER A 392 -14.73 22.81 -27.15
C SER A 392 -13.72 22.05 -26.33
N ILE A 393 -14.13 20.94 -25.72
CA ILE A 393 -13.26 20.04 -24.96
C ILE A 393 -13.30 18.68 -25.65
N ASN A 394 -12.17 18.25 -26.23
CA ASN A 394 -12.07 16.99 -26.99
C ASN A 394 -13.16 16.84 -28.07
N GLY A 395 -13.51 17.93 -28.76
CA GLY A 395 -14.52 17.93 -29.79
C GLY A 395 -15.97 18.03 -29.30
N VAL A 396 -16.21 18.06 -28.00
CA VAL A 396 -17.52 18.24 -27.38
C VAL A 396 -17.70 19.73 -27.04
N GLN A 397 -18.79 20.34 -27.48
CA GLN A 397 -19.16 21.69 -27.05
C GLN A 397 -19.64 21.67 -25.58
N CYS A 398 -18.95 22.39 -24.72
CA CYS A 398 -19.25 22.54 -23.32
C CYS A 398 -19.70 23.97 -23.03
N THR A 399 -20.91 24.12 -22.51
CA THR A 399 -21.50 25.41 -22.13
C THR A 399 -20.94 25.88 -20.79
N ASN A 400 -20.73 27.18 -20.63
CA ASN A 400 -20.40 27.78 -19.35
C ASN A 400 -21.70 27.94 -18.53
N TYR A 401 -21.89 27.06 -17.57
CA TYR A 401 -23.11 26.99 -16.77
C TYR A 401 -23.35 28.25 -15.91
N VAL A 402 -22.27 28.93 -15.46
CA VAL A 402 -22.43 30.13 -14.62
C VAL A 402 -23.01 31.34 -15.38
N LYS A 403 -22.98 31.31 -16.71
CA LYS A 403 -23.60 32.32 -17.56
C LYS A 403 -25.07 32.00 -17.90
N GLN A 404 -25.61 30.91 -17.37
CA GLN A 404 -27.02 30.57 -17.51
C GLN A 404 -27.87 31.23 -16.41
N GLY A 405 -29.14 31.45 -16.67
CA GLY A 405 -30.04 32.04 -15.68
C GLY A 405 -30.24 31.15 -14.44
N GLY A 406 -30.36 31.78 -13.27
CA GLY A 406 -30.64 31.11 -12.02
C GLY A 406 -29.40 30.61 -11.22
N VAL A 407 -28.19 30.96 -11.69
CA VAL A 407 -26.94 30.68 -10.95
C VAL A 407 -26.69 31.78 -9.93
N THR A 408 -26.17 31.37 -8.74
CA THR A 408 -25.79 32.30 -7.67
C THR A 408 -24.39 31.95 -7.16
N ALA A 409 -23.72 32.90 -6.50
CA ALA A 409 -22.45 32.68 -5.86
C ALA A 409 -22.49 33.22 -4.42
N THR A 410 -21.88 32.49 -3.49
CA THR A 410 -21.72 32.85 -2.07
C THR A 410 -20.29 32.57 -1.62
N ALA A 411 -19.78 33.30 -0.64
CA ALA A 411 -18.43 33.12 -0.13
C ALA A 411 -18.41 33.08 1.39
N SER A 412 -17.33 32.53 1.97
CA SER A 412 -17.08 32.49 3.42
C SER A 412 -16.91 33.89 4.00
N SER A 413 -16.38 34.83 3.22
CA SER A 413 -16.26 36.24 3.55
C SER A 413 -16.21 37.11 2.30
N GLU A 414 -16.52 38.40 2.44
CA GLU A 414 -16.48 39.40 1.39
C GLU A 414 -15.88 40.69 1.95
N ASN A 415 -15.14 41.42 1.12
CA ASN A 415 -14.50 42.68 1.49
C ASN A 415 -15.18 43.86 0.76
N GLY A 416 -15.93 44.69 1.49
CA GLY A 416 -16.64 45.84 0.92
C GLY A 416 -17.59 45.45 -0.22
N ASP A 417 -17.44 46.10 -1.37
CA ASP A 417 -18.25 45.85 -2.57
C ASP A 417 -17.73 44.70 -3.44
N ALA A 418 -16.63 44.05 -3.04
CA ALA A 418 -16.06 42.89 -3.75
C ALA A 418 -16.82 41.61 -3.42
N LYS A 419 -18.03 41.47 -3.93
CA LYS A 419 -18.99 40.42 -3.63
C LYS A 419 -18.73 39.12 -4.39
N ALA A 420 -19.16 37.97 -3.84
CA ALA A 420 -19.09 36.69 -4.50
C ALA A 420 -19.78 36.68 -5.87
N LEU A 421 -20.92 37.39 -6.00
CA LEU A 421 -21.66 37.48 -7.26
C LEU A 421 -20.87 38.17 -8.39
N ASN A 422 -19.89 39.00 -8.08
CA ASN A 422 -19.00 39.62 -9.05
C ASN A 422 -18.15 38.62 -9.84
N THR A 423 -18.04 37.37 -9.39
CA THR A 423 -17.28 36.32 -10.10
C THR A 423 -18.06 35.62 -11.20
N ILE A 424 -19.34 35.93 -11.33
CA ILE A 424 -20.25 35.35 -12.35
C ILE A 424 -21.07 36.42 -13.10
N ASP A 425 -20.67 37.68 -12.96
CA ASP A 425 -21.41 38.83 -13.57
C ASP A 425 -20.96 39.17 -14.99
N ASN A 426 -20.00 38.44 -15.54
CA ASN A 426 -19.43 38.66 -16.86
C ASN A 426 -18.77 40.05 -17.00
N ASN A 427 -18.18 40.57 -15.95
CA ASN A 427 -17.54 41.89 -15.91
C ASN A 427 -16.16 41.81 -15.23
N LYS A 428 -15.11 41.79 -16.02
CA LYS A 428 -13.74 41.73 -15.55
C LYS A 428 -13.30 42.93 -14.68
N ASN A 429 -14.03 43.99 -14.62
CA ASN A 429 -13.72 45.15 -13.78
C ASN A 429 -14.26 45.03 -12.34
N THR A 430 -15.03 44.02 -12.09
CA THR A 430 -15.52 43.61 -10.76
C THR A 430 -14.79 42.37 -10.32
N ARG A 431 -14.82 42.05 -9.02
CA ARG A 431 -14.21 40.86 -8.46
C ARG A 431 -14.83 40.49 -7.14
N TRP A 432 -14.65 39.26 -6.71
CA TRP A 432 -14.74 38.88 -5.31
C TRP A 432 -13.41 39.13 -4.63
N GLU A 433 -13.44 39.58 -3.38
CA GLU A 433 -12.30 39.61 -2.50
C GLU A 433 -12.70 39.11 -1.12
N SER A 434 -11.94 38.12 -0.60
CA SER A 434 -12.15 37.63 0.76
C SER A 434 -11.60 38.61 1.80
N LYS A 435 -11.92 38.42 3.06
CA LYS A 435 -11.24 39.15 4.14
C LYS A 435 -9.73 38.94 4.09
N TRP A 436 -9.01 39.96 4.52
CA TRP A 436 -7.56 39.95 4.53
C TRP A 436 -7.00 39.05 5.65
N ASN A 437 -5.76 38.63 5.50
CA ASN A 437 -5.02 37.84 6.50
C ASN A 437 -5.67 36.51 6.90
N SER A 438 -6.44 35.88 5.97
CA SER A 438 -7.07 34.58 6.18
C SER A 438 -6.70 33.62 5.04
N ASP A 439 -6.20 32.44 5.34
CA ASP A 439 -5.87 31.41 4.36
C ASP A 439 -7.03 30.41 4.11
N ASN A 440 -8.00 30.33 5.03
CA ASN A 440 -9.11 29.38 4.92
C ASN A 440 -10.39 30.11 4.45
N GLU A 441 -10.44 30.49 3.19
CA GLU A 441 -11.57 31.13 2.56
C GLU A 441 -12.08 30.31 1.37
N ASN A 442 -13.36 30.42 1.09
CA ASN A 442 -13.95 29.72 -0.03
C ASN A 442 -15.04 30.53 -0.72
N ILE A 443 -15.27 30.21 -1.98
CA ILE A 443 -16.38 30.71 -2.77
C ILE A 443 -17.10 29.56 -3.43
N THR A 444 -18.44 29.59 -3.44
CA THR A 444 -19.30 28.51 -3.95
C THR A 444 -20.28 29.06 -4.97
N CYS A 445 -20.30 28.47 -6.15
CA CYS A 445 -21.31 28.67 -7.18
C CYS A 445 -22.43 27.63 -7.02
N ASP A 446 -23.69 28.06 -6.95
CA ASP A 446 -24.88 27.21 -7.07
C ASP A 446 -25.38 27.27 -8.51
N LEU A 447 -25.28 26.19 -9.25
CA LEU A 447 -25.69 26.09 -10.66
C LEU A 447 -27.20 25.93 -10.85
N GLY A 448 -27.98 26.02 -9.76
CA GLY A 448 -29.45 25.94 -9.78
C GLY A 448 -29.98 24.48 -9.88
N SER A 449 -29.27 23.61 -10.59
CA SER A 449 -29.57 22.19 -10.74
C SER A 449 -28.30 21.37 -10.92
N GLU A 450 -28.37 20.05 -10.77
CA GLU A 450 -27.25 19.16 -11.07
C GLU A 450 -26.85 19.30 -12.55
N LYS A 451 -25.55 19.51 -12.80
CA LYS A 451 -24.91 19.70 -14.11
C LYS A 451 -23.75 18.71 -14.27
N SER A 452 -23.49 18.32 -15.51
CA SER A 452 -22.36 17.47 -15.88
C SER A 452 -21.13 18.34 -16.16
N ILE A 453 -20.24 18.48 -15.15
CA ILE A 453 -19.10 19.40 -15.16
C ILE A 453 -17.88 18.70 -15.73
N LYS A 454 -17.19 19.32 -16.69
CA LYS A 454 -15.99 18.80 -17.33
C LYS A 454 -14.74 19.64 -17.07
N GLN A 455 -14.90 20.96 -16.99
CA GLN A 455 -13.79 21.90 -16.83
C GLN A 455 -14.21 23.10 -15.98
N LEU A 456 -13.28 23.62 -15.20
CA LEU A 456 -13.39 24.92 -14.55
C LEU A 456 -12.35 25.89 -15.11
N GLN A 457 -12.68 27.15 -15.15
CA GLN A 457 -11.75 28.25 -15.41
C GLN A 457 -11.90 29.28 -14.28
N ILE A 458 -10.79 29.69 -13.67
CA ILE A 458 -10.76 30.69 -12.61
C ILE A 458 -9.83 31.81 -13.06
N LEU A 459 -10.37 33.00 -13.24
CA LEU A 459 -9.60 34.19 -13.61
C LEU A 459 -9.28 35.00 -12.35
N TRP A 460 -8.04 34.94 -11.95
CA TRP A 460 -7.55 35.56 -10.73
C TRP A 460 -7.06 37.00 -10.94
N GLU A 461 -7.26 37.83 -9.92
CA GLU A 461 -6.50 39.05 -9.70
C GLU A 461 -5.12 38.68 -9.10
N THR A 462 -4.23 39.66 -8.91
CA THR A 462 -2.86 39.42 -8.41
C THR A 462 -2.83 38.77 -7.02
N ALA A 463 -3.80 39.11 -6.13
CA ALA A 463 -3.95 38.51 -4.81
C ALA A 463 -4.73 37.17 -4.93
N SER A 464 -4.07 36.17 -5.44
CA SER A 464 -4.64 34.88 -5.82
C SER A 464 -4.30 33.77 -4.83
N ALA A 465 -4.89 32.58 -4.99
CA ALA A 465 -4.45 31.38 -4.29
C ALA A 465 -3.19 30.80 -4.95
N SER A 466 -2.20 30.39 -4.14
CA SER A 466 -1.14 29.46 -4.56
C SER A 466 -1.64 28.02 -4.54
N ASP A 467 -2.50 27.68 -3.56
CA ASP A 467 -3.02 26.35 -3.35
C ASP A 467 -4.52 26.39 -3.01
N TYR A 468 -5.31 25.56 -3.68
CA TYR A 468 -6.74 25.43 -3.45
C TYR A 468 -7.30 24.10 -3.92
N ASP A 469 -8.44 23.68 -3.35
CA ASP A 469 -9.22 22.56 -3.87
C ASP A 469 -10.42 23.08 -4.68
N VAL A 470 -10.76 22.36 -5.73
CA VAL A 470 -12.07 22.39 -6.36
C VAL A 470 -12.91 21.29 -5.74
N GLU A 471 -14.03 21.67 -5.17
CA GLU A 471 -14.93 20.77 -4.48
C GLU A 471 -16.32 20.84 -5.09
N VAL A 472 -17.07 19.73 -5.05
CA VAL A 472 -18.42 19.65 -5.58
C VAL A 472 -19.41 19.10 -4.54
N SER A 473 -20.68 19.47 -4.69
CA SER A 473 -21.76 19.01 -3.82
C SER A 473 -23.10 19.01 -4.54
N ASN A 474 -24.04 18.17 -4.13
CA ASN A 474 -25.43 18.20 -4.58
C ASN A 474 -26.39 18.79 -3.52
N ASP A 475 -25.97 18.84 -2.25
CA ASP A 475 -26.77 19.34 -1.14
C ASP A 475 -26.32 20.71 -0.59
N GLY A 476 -25.18 21.22 -1.10
CA GLY A 476 -24.55 22.47 -0.66
C GLY A 476 -23.98 22.42 0.77
N ARG A 477 -23.94 21.24 1.39
CA ARG A 477 -23.49 21.03 2.78
C ARG A 477 -22.26 20.13 2.85
N LYS A 478 -22.33 18.96 2.21
CA LYS A 478 -21.23 18.02 2.14
C LYS A 478 -20.52 18.17 0.81
N PHE A 479 -19.27 18.62 0.84
CA PHE A 479 -18.43 18.81 -0.33
C PHE A 479 -17.41 17.70 -0.48
N THR A 480 -17.09 17.34 -1.72
CA THR A 480 -16.07 16.35 -2.07
C THR A 480 -15.07 17.02 -3.02
N SER A 481 -13.78 16.91 -2.71
CA SER A 481 -12.72 17.44 -3.57
C SER A 481 -12.63 16.60 -4.85
N VAL A 482 -12.63 17.28 -6.00
CA VAL A 482 -12.49 16.68 -7.34
C VAL A 482 -11.22 17.14 -8.04
N ALA A 483 -10.55 18.17 -7.53
CA ALA A 483 -9.26 18.64 -8.01
C ALA A 483 -8.52 19.39 -6.89
N THR A 484 -7.20 19.26 -6.87
CA THR A 484 -6.30 20.11 -6.06
C THR A 484 -5.35 20.83 -7.00
N VAL A 485 -5.27 22.14 -6.88
CA VAL A 485 -4.36 23.01 -7.63
C VAL A 485 -3.30 23.53 -6.68
N SER A 486 -2.04 23.50 -7.09
CA SER A 486 -0.91 23.97 -6.30
C SER A 486 0.13 24.70 -7.14
N GLY A 487 0.93 25.57 -6.49
CA GLY A 487 2.01 26.28 -7.15
C GLY A 487 1.60 27.48 -7.98
N GLY A 488 0.38 28.00 -7.77
CA GLY A 488 -0.07 29.25 -8.39
C GLY A 488 0.80 30.45 -7.99
N LYS A 489 1.07 31.37 -8.94
CA LYS A 489 1.87 32.56 -8.71
C LYS A 489 1.02 33.83 -8.66
N ALA A 490 1.56 34.89 -8.03
CA ALA A 490 0.92 36.20 -7.97
C ALA A 490 1.04 36.91 -9.32
N GLU A 491 0.17 36.59 -10.25
CA GLU A 491 0.09 37.18 -11.58
C GLU A 491 -1.31 37.78 -11.78
N ASN A 492 -1.36 39.03 -12.30
CA ASN A 492 -2.64 39.63 -12.64
C ASN A 492 -3.23 38.98 -13.90
N ASN A 493 -4.53 38.76 -13.92
CA ASN A 493 -5.21 38.05 -15.00
C ASN A 493 -4.74 36.57 -15.17
N ARG A 494 -4.24 35.94 -14.11
CA ARG A 494 -3.92 34.51 -14.15
C ARG A 494 -5.18 33.72 -14.40
N LEU A 495 -5.15 32.89 -15.44
CA LEU A 495 -6.22 31.94 -15.77
C LEU A 495 -5.79 30.54 -15.35
N ASP A 496 -6.46 30.01 -14.36
CA ASP A 496 -6.32 28.61 -14.00
C ASP A 496 -7.38 27.81 -14.74
N THR A 497 -6.95 26.85 -15.55
CA THR A 497 -7.84 25.91 -16.24
C THR A 497 -7.72 24.54 -15.58
N VAL A 498 -8.80 24.06 -14.98
CA VAL A 498 -8.88 22.75 -14.29
C VAL A 498 -9.80 21.84 -15.10
N VAL A 499 -9.23 20.80 -15.72
CA VAL A 499 -9.96 19.81 -16.52
C VAL A 499 -10.19 18.55 -15.69
N LEU A 500 -11.45 18.16 -15.54
CA LEU A 500 -11.80 16.90 -14.87
C LEU A 500 -11.65 15.74 -15.86
N LYS A 501 -10.98 14.66 -15.48
CA LYS A 501 -10.79 13.49 -16.34
C LYS A 501 -12.13 12.88 -16.76
N ASN A 502 -13.01 12.68 -15.78
CA ASN A 502 -14.40 12.25 -15.99
C ASN A 502 -15.34 13.41 -15.67
N SER A 503 -16.39 13.56 -16.46
CA SER A 503 -17.43 14.52 -16.13
C SER A 503 -18.04 14.20 -14.76
N THR A 504 -18.14 15.20 -13.91
CA THR A 504 -18.68 15.05 -12.55
C THR A 504 -20.05 15.73 -12.48
N LYS A 505 -21.05 14.99 -11.99
CA LYS A 505 -22.39 15.55 -11.79
C LYS A 505 -22.48 16.25 -10.43
N ALA A 506 -22.78 17.54 -10.44
CA ALA A 506 -22.99 18.34 -9.24
C ALA A 506 -23.83 19.57 -9.48
N ARG A 507 -24.49 20.06 -8.42
CA ARG A 507 -25.19 21.35 -8.41
C ARG A 507 -24.29 22.48 -7.89
N TYR A 508 -23.48 22.21 -6.89
CA TYR A 508 -22.62 23.21 -6.24
C TYR A 508 -21.16 22.94 -6.59
N VAL A 509 -20.45 24.02 -6.93
CA VAL A 509 -19.01 24.02 -7.16
C VAL A 509 -18.36 25.01 -6.21
N ARG A 510 -17.38 24.55 -5.41
CA ARG A 510 -16.67 25.39 -4.45
C ARG A 510 -15.17 25.43 -4.77
N ILE A 511 -14.60 26.62 -4.72
CA ILE A 511 -13.17 26.85 -4.71
C ILE A 511 -12.78 27.08 -3.26
N ASN A 512 -12.07 26.11 -2.68
CA ASN A 512 -11.65 26.12 -1.28
C ASN A 512 -10.17 26.51 -1.20
N CYS A 513 -9.89 27.78 -0.93
CA CYS A 513 -8.56 28.37 -0.94
C CYS A 513 -7.80 27.99 0.34
N LYS A 514 -6.53 27.58 0.19
CA LYS A 514 -5.67 27.08 1.28
C LYS A 514 -4.47 27.97 1.59
N ALA A 515 -3.87 28.53 0.54
CA ALA A 515 -2.68 29.37 0.70
C ALA A 515 -2.72 30.55 -0.28
N ARG A 516 -2.35 31.75 0.20
CA ARG A 516 -2.34 32.99 -0.57
C ARG A 516 -1.00 33.25 -1.23
N THR A 517 -0.99 33.81 -2.45
CA THR A 517 0.22 34.31 -3.10
C THR A 517 0.71 35.64 -2.53
N LYS A 518 -0.19 36.42 -1.91
CA LYS A 518 0.06 37.71 -1.24
C LYS A 518 -0.53 37.68 0.17
N THR A 519 0.30 37.44 1.16
CA THR A 519 -0.14 37.18 2.54
C THR A 519 -0.79 38.38 3.23
N GLN A 520 -0.56 39.60 2.76
CA GLN A 520 -1.16 40.83 3.31
C GLN A 520 -2.56 41.14 2.79
N TYR A 521 -3.04 40.45 1.74
CA TYR A 521 -4.38 40.66 1.15
C TYR A 521 -5.27 39.43 1.38
N GLY A 522 -6.53 39.48 0.93
CA GLY A 522 -7.39 38.31 0.77
C GLY A 522 -7.15 37.58 -0.54
N TYR A 523 -8.04 36.66 -0.88
CA TYR A 523 -8.12 36.07 -2.22
C TYR A 523 -8.95 36.96 -3.11
N SER A 524 -8.60 37.09 -4.38
CA SER A 524 -9.29 37.94 -5.31
C SER A 524 -9.50 37.27 -6.67
N ILE A 525 -10.78 37.06 -7.05
CA ILE A 525 -11.19 36.38 -8.28
C ILE A 525 -12.02 37.36 -9.13
N TYR A 526 -11.64 37.54 -10.40
CA TYR A 526 -12.44 38.27 -11.37
C TYR A 526 -13.63 37.45 -11.85
N GLU A 527 -13.39 36.25 -12.39
CA GLU A 527 -14.42 35.41 -13.00
C GLU A 527 -14.21 33.93 -12.68
N ILE A 528 -15.31 33.21 -12.55
CA ILE A 528 -15.37 31.75 -12.47
C ILE A 528 -16.17 31.23 -13.65
N GLY A 529 -15.66 30.24 -14.38
CA GLY A 529 -16.38 29.50 -15.41
C GLY A 529 -16.50 28.03 -15.03
N VAL A 530 -17.70 27.47 -15.22
CA VAL A 530 -17.97 26.05 -15.00
C VAL A 530 -18.52 25.48 -16.31
N PHE A 531 -17.70 24.66 -16.96
CA PHE A 531 -17.99 24.17 -18.32
C PHE A 531 -18.37 22.70 -18.32
N GLY A 532 -19.40 22.37 -19.12
CA GLY A 532 -19.82 21.00 -19.31
C GLY A 532 -20.90 20.83 -20.36
N SER A 533 -21.35 19.60 -20.56
CA SER A 533 -22.42 19.23 -21.47
C SER A 533 -23.29 18.15 -20.83
N ASP A 534 -24.58 18.42 -20.76
CA ASP A 534 -25.56 17.46 -20.22
C ASP A 534 -25.86 16.33 -21.23
N ASP A 535 -25.50 16.53 -22.52
CA ASP A 535 -25.71 15.56 -23.62
C ASP A 535 -24.53 14.61 -23.85
N ALA A 536 -23.41 14.79 -23.13
CA ALA A 536 -22.23 13.97 -23.32
C ALA A 536 -22.45 12.56 -22.75
N LYS A 537 -22.62 11.58 -23.65
CA LYS A 537 -22.38 10.17 -23.32
C LYS A 537 -20.97 10.05 -22.77
N VAL A 538 -20.80 9.40 -21.63
CA VAL A 538 -19.49 9.04 -21.06
C VAL A 538 -18.74 8.27 -22.12
N ASP A 539 -17.68 8.86 -22.70
CA ASP A 539 -16.83 8.20 -23.67
C ASP A 539 -15.82 7.32 -22.90
N GLU A 540 -16.16 6.05 -22.76
CA GLU A 540 -15.32 5.05 -22.08
C GLU A 540 -14.17 4.53 -22.96
N THR A 541 -13.96 5.06 -24.16
CA THR A 541 -12.99 4.49 -25.10
C THR A 541 -12.08 5.55 -25.72
N LYS A 542 -10.94 5.80 -25.08
CA LYS A 542 -9.62 5.90 -25.72
C LYS A 542 -8.51 5.89 -24.68
N PRO A 543 -7.54 4.99 -24.77
CA PRO A 543 -6.30 5.13 -24.01
C PRO A 543 -5.61 6.42 -24.48
N SER A 544 -5.26 7.29 -23.55
CA SER A 544 -4.38 8.43 -23.79
C SER A 544 -3.11 7.94 -24.48
N GLU A 545 -2.67 8.70 -25.49
CA GLU A 545 -1.42 8.43 -26.20
C GLU A 545 -0.27 8.12 -25.24
N VAL A 546 0.39 7.02 -25.55
CA VAL A 546 1.59 6.53 -24.87
C VAL A 546 2.64 7.63 -24.86
N VAL A 547 2.86 8.25 -23.71
CA VAL A 547 4.09 9.00 -23.47
C VAL A 547 5.21 7.98 -23.53
N THR A 548 5.99 8.07 -24.59
CA THR A 548 7.16 7.21 -24.85
C THR A 548 8.01 7.10 -23.58
N ARG A 549 8.27 5.87 -23.16
CA ARG A 549 9.18 5.52 -22.09
C ARG A 549 10.44 6.38 -22.18
N ARG A 550 10.82 7.04 -21.09
CA ARG A 550 12.22 7.44 -20.95
C ARG A 550 13.07 6.18 -21.05
N PRO A 551 14.12 6.19 -21.89
CA PRO A 551 14.94 4.99 -22.09
C PRO A 551 15.51 4.53 -20.74
N TYR A 552 15.60 3.21 -20.58
CA TYR A 552 16.35 2.58 -19.50
C TYR A 552 17.68 3.30 -19.33
N VAL A 553 18.02 3.69 -18.10
CA VAL A 553 19.34 4.21 -17.81
C VAL A 553 20.32 3.06 -17.99
N THR A 554 20.98 3.02 -19.15
CA THR A 554 22.12 2.14 -19.37
C THR A 554 23.31 2.71 -18.65
N LEU A 555 23.97 1.90 -17.83
CA LEU A 555 25.24 2.29 -17.22
C LEU A 555 26.23 2.68 -18.32
N PRO A 556 26.97 3.80 -18.17
CA PRO A 556 28.00 4.18 -19.15
C PRO A 556 28.98 3.03 -19.34
N ALA A 557 29.27 2.69 -20.57
CA ALA A 557 30.29 1.69 -20.89
C ALA A 557 31.64 2.11 -20.32
N GLU A 558 32.34 1.19 -19.66
CA GLU A 558 33.74 1.42 -19.24
C GLU A 558 34.61 1.57 -20.48
N GLU A 559 35.52 2.55 -20.48
CA GLU A 559 36.72 2.49 -21.31
C GLU A 559 37.57 1.33 -20.79
N ASN A 560 37.80 0.38 -21.68
CA ASN A 560 38.36 -0.92 -21.47
C ASN A 560 39.76 -0.96 -20.84
N PRO A 561 40.00 -1.78 -19.83
CA PRO A 561 41.26 -2.51 -19.75
C PRO A 561 41.05 -4.00 -19.94
N THR A 562 41.57 -4.47 -21.06
CA THR A 562 42.04 -5.81 -21.41
C THR A 562 41.70 -7.02 -20.53
N THR A 563 40.97 -7.95 -21.16
CA THR A 563 41.08 -9.42 -21.12
C THR A 563 41.05 -10.15 -19.79
N VAL A 564 39.93 -10.80 -19.53
CA VAL A 564 39.87 -12.05 -18.75
C VAL A 564 39.03 -13.09 -19.52
N PRO A 565 39.45 -14.38 -19.59
CA PRO A 565 38.90 -15.37 -20.52
C PRO A 565 37.51 -15.87 -20.07
N LYS A 566 36.69 -16.07 -21.08
CA LYS A 566 35.37 -16.70 -21.05
C LYS A 566 35.47 -18.18 -20.65
N PRO A 567 34.70 -18.71 -19.71
CA PRO A 567 34.49 -20.14 -19.62
C PRO A 567 33.44 -20.58 -20.64
N THR A 568 33.90 -21.34 -21.60
CA THR A 568 33.08 -22.17 -22.49
C THR A 568 32.56 -23.37 -21.70
N THR A 569 31.26 -23.59 -21.72
CA THR A 569 30.60 -24.85 -22.17
C THR A 569 29.08 -24.76 -21.89
N LYS A 570 28.35 -24.80 -22.98
CA LYS A 570 26.96 -25.28 -23.02
C LYS A 570 26.95 -26.79 -22.96
N PRO A 571 25.95 -27.40 -22.39
CA PRO A 571 25.36 -28.58 -22.96
C PRO A 571 23.95 -28.28 -23.46
N ASN A 572 23.84 -28.47 -24.76
CA ASN A 572 22.59 -28.58 -25.50
C ASN A 572 21.95 -29.93 -25.15
N THR A 573 20.76 -29.89 -24.57
CA THR A 573 19.87 -31.07 -24.63
C THR A 573 18.46 -30.56 -24.86
N THR A 574 18.07 -30.66 -26.12
CA THR A 574 16.69 -30.64 -26.57
C THR A 574 15.96 -31.85 -25.99
N VAL A 575 14.99 -31.56 -25.13
CA VAL A 575 13.98 -32.54 -24.72
C VAL A 575 12.64 -32.00 -25.19
N SER A 576 12.06 -32.68 -26.19
CA SER A 576 10.69 -32.45 -26.61
C SER A 576 9.73 -32.71 -25.46
N SER A 577 8.98 -31.71 -25.07
CA SER A 577 7.92 -31.80 -24.06
C SER A 577 6.56 -31.83 -24.78
N GLU A 578 5.87 -32.96 -24.72
CA GLU A 578 4.43 -32.94 -24.98
C GLU A 578 3.68 -32.24 -23.88
N THR A 579 2.98 -31.19 -24.24
CA THR A 579 2.15 -30.39 -23.34
C THR A 579 0.70 -30.83 -23.52
N THR A 580 0.09 -31.40 -22.48
CA THR A 580 -1.36 -31.68 -22.46
C THR A 580 -2.02 -30.68 -21.52
N THR A 581 -2.96 -29.90 -22.02
CA THR A 581 -3.77 -28.93 -21.25
C THR A 581 -5.07 -29.60 -20.84
N VAL A 582 -5.33 -29.68 -19.54
CA VAL A 582 -6.61 -30.11 -19.00
C VAL A 582 -7.01 -29.07 -17.92
N GLY A 583 -8.02 -28.24 -18.27
CA GLY A 583 -8.48 -27.17 -17.38
C GLY A 583 -7.37 -26.16 -17.05
N ASN A 584 -7.61 -25.09 -16.45
CA ASN A 584 -6.71 -23.96 -16.15
C ASN A 584 -5.35 -24.27 -15.47
N ALA A 585 -4.75 -25.46 -15.65
CA ALA A 585 -3.45 -25.85 -15.10
C ALA A 585 -2.61 -26.56 -16.17
N THR A 586 -1.38 -26.09 -16.37
CA THR A 586 -0.39 -26.75 -17.25
C THR A 586 0.41 -27.77 -16.44
N THR A 587 0.39 -29.03 -16.88
CA THR A 587 1.12 -30.11 -16.22
C THR A 587 2.32 -30.54 -17.08
N THR A 588 3.53 -30.49 -16.53
CA THR A 588 4.73 -31.10 -17.15
C THR A 588 4.96 -32.47 -16.53
N LYS A 589 4.93 -33.51 -17.38
CA LYS A 589 5.27 -34.88 -16.98
C LYS A 589 6.78 -35.09 -17.12
N ASN A 590 7.45 -35.33 -16.03
CA ASN A 590 8.82 -35.85 -16.05
C ASN A 590 8.89 -37.00 -15.05
N GLY A 591 8.78 -38.25 -15.54
CA GLY A 591 8.82 -39.53 -14.79
C GLY A 591 7.96 -39.50 -13.50
N ALA A 592 6.95 -40.28 -13.43
CA ALA A 592 6.14 -40.71 -12.26
C ALA A 592 5.70 -39.71 -11.16
N THR A 593 6.00 -38.42 -11.24
CA THR A 593 5.46 -37.41 -10.29
C THR A 593 5.20 -36.11 -11.04
N THR A 594 3.94 -35.64 -11.01
CA THR A 594 3.51 -34.41 -11.67
C THR A 594 3.78 -33.22 -10.76
N VAL A 595 4.28 -32.14 -11.32
CA VAL A 595 4.32 -30.84 -10.67
C VAL A 595 3.29 -29.97 -11.37
N VAL A 596 2.46 -29.32 -10.61
CA VAL A 596 1.45 -28.40 -11.12
C VAL A 596 2.04 -27.01 -11.05
N ILE A 597 2.12 -26.33 -12.17
CA ILE A 597 2.38 -24.89 -12.20
C ILE A 597 1.04 -24.25 -11.94
N GLN A 598 0.90 -23.53 -10.83
CA GLN A 598 -0.28 -22.73 -10.56
C GLN A 598 -0.32 -21.50 -11.47
N LYS A 599 -1.46 -20.86 -11.61
CA LYS A 599 -1.63 -19.66 -12.44
C LYS A 599 -0.65 -18.51 -12.12
N ASP A 600 -0.16 -18.51 -10.88
CA ASP A 600 0.84 -17.56 -10.37
C ASP A 600 2.29 -17.93 -10.69
N GLY A 601 2.53 -18.96 -11.51
CA GLY A 601 3.86 -19.45 -11.82
C GLY A 601 4.52 -20.27 -10.71
N SER A 602 3.89 -20.41 -9.55
CA SER A 602 4.42 -21.20 -8.44
C SER A 602 4.38 -22.70 -8.75
N LEU A 603 5.48 -23.40 -8.41
CA LEU A 603 5.59 -24.85 -8.56
C LEU A 603 5.09 -25.54 -7.31
N VAL A 604 3.98 -26.26 -7.41
CA VAL A 604 3.45 -27.09 -6.31
C VAL A 604 3.62 -28.55 -6.65
N ALA A 605 4.30 -29.31 -5.79
CA ALA A 605 4.43 -30.75 -5.97
C ALA A 605 3.06 -31.43 -5.86
N SER A 606 2.61 -32.08 -6.93
CA SER A 606 1.35 -32.81 -6.93
C SER A 606 1.41 -34.00 -5.98
N GLY A 607 0.28 -34.32 -5.39
CA GLY A 607 0.11 -35.43 -4.46
C GLY A 607 -0.10 -34.94 -3.00
N VAL A 608 -1.08 -35.51 -2.34
CA VAL A 608 -1.44 -35.16 -0.96
C VAL A 608 -0.75 -36.12 0.00
N ALA A 609 0.21 -35.61 0.76
CA ALA A 609 0.72 -36.36 1.91
C ALA A 609 -0.37 -36.45 2.99
N LYS A 610 -0.54 -37.62 3.61
CA LYS A 610 -1.47 -37.80 4.74
C LYS A 610 -0.79 -38.53 5.87
N VAL A 611 -0.88 -37.99 7.09
CA VAL A 611 -0.44 -38.69 8.29
C VAL A 611 -1.48 -39.77 8.62
N ALA A 612 -1.14 -41.02 8.36
CA ALA A 612 -2.01 -42.16 8.66
C ALA A 612 -2.06 -42.40 10.19
N SER A 613 -0.91 -42.43 10.84
CA SER A 613 -0.85 -42.49 12.30
C SER A 613 0.36 -41.78 12.87
N ALA A 614 0.21 -41.26 14.11
CA ALA A 614 1.30 -40.73 14.90
C ALA A 614 1.10 -41.16 16.33
N LYS A 615 2.12 -41.85 16.93
CA LYS A 615 2.03 -42.45 18.26
C LYS A 615 3.26 -42.09 19.09
N LYS A 616 3.08 -41.87 20.38
CA LYS A 616 4.12 -41.54 21.33
C LYS A 616 3.79 -42.20 22.69
N SER A 617 4.76 -42.73 23.42
CA SER A 617 4.58 -43.12 24.83
C SER A 617 4.76 -41.89 25.73
N LYS A 618 4.07 -41.88 26.88
CA LYS A 618 4.20 -40.86 27.92
C LYS A 618 5.68 -40.69 28.31
N LYS A 619 6.16 -39.49 28.52
CA LYS A 619 7.57 -39.14 28.79
C LYS A 619 8.57 -39.52 27.67
N SER A 620 8.19 -40.16 26.58
CA SER A 620 9.12 -40.56 25.51
C SER A 620 9.62 -39.33 24.70
N LYS A 621 10.91 -39.32 24.41
CA LYS A 621 11.55 -38.39 23.48
C LYS A 621 11.39 -38.80 22.01
N LYS A 622 10.65 -39.89 21.75
CA LYS A 622 10.44 -40.46 20.40
C LYS A 622 8.96 -40.40 20.01
N ILE A 623 8.69 -40.11 18.74
CA ILE A 623 7.37 -40.19 18.11
C ILE A 623 7.45 -41.03 16.84
N SER A 624 6.63 -42.06 16.75
CA SER A 624 6.53 -42.91 15.54
C SER A 624 5.44 -42.43 14.64
N ILE A 625 5.76 -42.23 13.37
CA ILE A 625 4.85 -41.66 12.36
C ILE A 625 4.77 -42.64 11.19
N LEU A 626 3.53 -42.83 10.73
CA LEU A 626 3.20 -43.54 9.49
C LEU A 626 2.47 -42.55 8.57
N LEU A 627 2.97 -42.38 7.37
CA LEU A 627 2.32 -41.66 6.30
C LEU A 627 1.53 -42.62 5.40
N LYS A 628 0.46 -42.16 4.76
CA LYS A 628 -0.17 -42.90 3.68
C LYS A 628 0.80 -42.94 2.48
N LYS A 629 1.02 -44.10 1.88
CA LYS A 629 1.86 -44.21 0.67
C LYS A 629 1.19 -43.37 -0.44
N THR A 630 1.96 -42.50 -1.05
CA THR A 630 1.52 -41.69 -2.21
C THR A 630 2.40 -42.07 -3.38
N ASN A 631 1.78 -42.52 -4.47
CA ASN A 631 2.51 -43.01 -5.64
C ASN A 631 3.40 -41.89 -6.21
N GLY A 632 4.62 -42.27 -6.58
CA GLY A 632 5.61 -41.35 -7.17
C GLY A 632 6.29 -40.39 -6.18
N VAL A 633 5.91 -40.37 -4.89
CA VAL A 633 6.51 -39.46 -3.89
C VAL A 633 7.66 -40.17 -3.15
N LYS A 634 8.86 -39.65 -3.32
CA LYS A 634 10.09 -40.17 -2.67
C LYS A 634 10.49 -39.41 -1.41
N LYS A 635 9.91 -38.23 -1.13
CA LYS A 635 10.36 -37.32 -0.07
C LYS A 635 9.17 -36.58 0.55
N PHE A 636 9.15 -36.45 1.86
CA PHE A 636 8.09 -35.78 2.61
C PHE A 636 8.68 -34.80 3.63
N GLN A 637 8.02 -33.68 3.88
CA GLN A 637 8.31 -32.83 5.02
C GLN A 637 7.21 -33.00 6.08
N ILE A 638 7.63 -33.09 7.35
CA ILE A 638 6.77 -33.36 8.50
C ILE A 638 6.94 -32.23 9.48
N GLN A 639 5.81 -31.78 10.05
CA GLN A 639 5.81 -30.88 11.20
C GLN A 639 5.08 -31.49 12.37
N ILE A 640 5.60 -31.23 13.58
CA ILE A 640 5.00 -31.59 14.87
C ILE A 640 4.78 -30.31 15.65
N SER A 641 3.57 -30.10 16.16
CA SER A 641 3.19 -28.91 16.90
C SER A 641 2.40 -29.26 18.16
N LYS A 642 2.39 -28.36 19.17
CA LYS A 642 1.54 -28.43 20.35
C LYS A 642 0.07 -28.09 20.03
N SER A 643 -0.18 -27.25 19.02
CA SER A 643 -1.50 -26.77 18.62
C SER A 643 -1.99 -27.37 17.31
N LYS A 644 -3.30 -27.44 17.10
CA LYS A 644 -3.93 -27.93 15.87
C LYS A 644 -3.68 -26.97 14.68
N GLY A 645 -3.57 -25.67 14.95
CA GLY A 645 -3.29 -24.64 13.96
C GLY A 645 -1.82 -24.52 13.56
N PHE A 646 -0.90 -25.25 14.20
CA PHE A 646 0.54 -25.21 13.94
C PHE A 646 1.19 -23.83 14.17
N LYS A 647 0.61 -22.99 15.02
CA LYS A 647 1.21 -21.71 15.43
C LYS A 647 2.57 -21.86 16.12
N LYS A 648 2.81 -22.97 16.85
CA LYS A 648 4.12 -23.29 17.49
C LYS A 648 4.62 -24.67 17.06
N ILE A 649 5.58 -24.70 16.15
CA ILE A 649 6.14 -25.92 15.57
C ILE A 649 7.32 -26.39 16.42
N LEU A 650 7.27 -27.63 16.89
CA LEU A 650 8.34 -28.24 17.71
C LEU A 650 9.41 -28.91 16.85
N ILE A 651 9.03 -29.44 15.71
CA ILE A 651 9.91 -30.18 14.80
C ILE A 651 9.44 -29.96 13.38
N THR A 652 10.36 -29.56 12.50
CA THR A 652 10.25 -29.69 11.06
C THR A 652 11.34 -30.66 10.60
N LYS A 653 10.99 -31.70 9.84
CA LYS A 653 11.97 -32.65 9.30
C LYS A 653 11.55 -33.21 7.95
N THR A 654 12.51 -33.31 7.03
CA THR A 654 12.33 -33.96 5.75
C THR A 654 12.72 -35.44 5.89
N VAL A 655 11.89 -36.34 5.33
CA VAL A 655 12.07 -37.79 5.40
C VAL A 655 11.83 -38.46 4.03
N LYS A 656 12.54 -39.57 3.80
CA LYS A 656 12.39 -40.37 2.56
C LYS A 656 11.50 -41.61 2.74
N LYS A 657 11.23 -42.01 3.99
CA LYS A 657 10.44 -43.21 4.32
C LYS A 657 9.04 -42.86 4.82
N VAL A 658 8.04 -43.64 4.45
CA VAL A 658 6.65 -43.45 4.93
C VAL A 658 6.45 -43.87 6.39
N ARG A 659 7.29 -44.76 6.91
CA ARG A 659 7.32 -45.14 8.32
C ARG A 659 8.67 -44.75 8.91
N PHE A 660 8.62 -43.91 9.96
CA PHE A 660 9.84 -43.44 10.62
C PHE A 660 9.56 -42.99 12.06
N THR A 661 10.65 -42.79 12.81
CA THR A 661 10.59 -42.29 14.19
C THR A 661 11.43 -41.02 14.29
N LEU A 662 10.80 -39.96 14.80
CA LEU A 662 11.46 -38.70 15.14
C LEU A 662 11.91 -38.77 16.62
N LYS A 663 13.13 -38.33 16.92
CA LYS A 663 13.67 -38.22 18.26
C LYS A 663 14.01 -36.76 18.54
N ASN A 664 13.42 -36.20 19.60
CA ASN A 664 13.70 -34.82 20.01
C ASN A 664 13.40 -34.66 21.51
N LYS A 665 14.29 -33.97 22.24
CA LYS A 665 14.15 -33.73 23.70
C LYS A 665 12.85 -32.99 24.03
N LYS A 666 12.40 -32.03 23.15
CA LYS A 666 11.17 -31.25 23.29
C LYS A 666 9.89 -32.09 23.34
N LEU A 667 9.91 -33.35 22.88
CA LEU A 667 8.74 -34.25 22.90
C LEU A 667 8.45 -34.86 24.30
N ALA A 668 9.44 -34.93 25.17
CA ALA A 668 9.33 -35.68 26.43
C ALA A 668 8.20 -35.18 27.35
N LYS A 669 8.09 -33.87 27.51
CA LYS A 669 7.13 -33.18 28.39
C LYS A 669 5.74 -32.93 27.76
N GLN A 670 5.51 -33.32 26.49
CA GLN A 670 4.30 -32.96 25.79
C GLN A 670 3.22 -34.04 25.88
N ASN A 671 2.03 -33.66 26.38
CA ASN A 671 0.84 -34.51 26.51
C ASN A 671 -0.17 -34.31 25.41
N LYS A 672 -0.03 -33.24 24.59
CA LYS A 672 -0.89 -32.94 23.44
C LYS A 672 -0.02 -32.53 22.26
N LEU A 673 -0.12 -33.27 21.15
CA LEU A 673 0.68 -33.02 19.96
C LEU A 673 -0.12 -33.27 18.71
N TYR A 674 0.23 -32.57 17.63
CA TYR A 674 -0.33 -32.73 16.29
C TYR A 674 0.79 -32.92 15.28
N ALA A 675 0.52 -33.69 14.22
CA ALA A 675 1.40 -33.93 13.12
C ALA A 675 0.73 -33.58 11.81
N ARG A 676 1.45 -32.94 10.89
CA ARG A 676 1.04 -32.74 9.49
C ARG A 676 2.21 -33.07 8.57
N ALA A 677 1.89 -33.37 7.31
CA ALA A 677 2.88 -33.74 6.31
C ALA A 677 2.57 -33.07 4.98
N ARG A 678 3.60 -32.81 4.20
CA ARG A 678 3.48 -32.41 2.78
C ARG A 678 4.48 -33.17 1.93
N VAL A 679 4.21 -33.29 0.63
CA VAL A 679 5.13 -33.88 -0.32
C VAL A 679 6.28 -32.91 -0.59
N VAL A 680 7.45 -33.47 -0.91
CA VAL A 680 8.60 -32.70 -1.35
C VAL A 680 9.14 -33.33 -2.62
N LYS A 681 9.27 -32.53 -3.67
CA LYS A 681 9.94 -32.90 -4.91
C LYS A 681 11.20 -32.06 -5.07
N VAL A 682 12.23 -32.61 -5.68
CA VAL A 682 13.44 -31.87 -6.02
C VAL A 682 13.45 -31.65 -7.53
N ILE A 683 13.50 -30.40 -7.96
CA ILE A 683 13.59 -29.99 -9.36
C ILE A 683 14.79 -29.06 -9.44
N ASN A 684 15.72 -29.33 -10.35
CA ASN A 684 16.93 -28.51 -10.53
C ASN A 684 17.66 -28.19 -9.21
N LYS A 685 17.79 -29.20 -8.34
CA LYS A 685 18.36 -29.12 -6.99
C LYS A 685 17.52 -28.33 -5.97
N VAL A 686 16.37 -27.77 -6.34
CA VAL A 686 15.47 -27.01 -5.44
C VAL A 686 14.37 -27.91 -4.91
N ASN A 687 14.01 -27.78 -3.63
CA ASN A 687 12.89 -28.50 -3.03
C ASN A 687 11.58 -27.77 -3.36
N VAL A 688 10.68 -28.44 -4.08
CA VAL A 688 9.31 -27.98 -4.33
C VAL A 688 8.38 -28.69 -3.36
N TYR A 689 7.52 -27.94 -2.70
CA TYR A 689 6.65 -28.45 -1.65
C TYR A 689 5.19 -28.51 -2.12
N GLY A 690 4.47 -29.56 -1.70
CA GLY A 690 3.03 -29.64 -1.85
C GLY A 690 2.30 -29.07 -0.63
N ASN A 691 1.00 -28.97 -0.71
CA ASN A 691 0.16 -28.47 0.38
C ASN A 691 0.24 -29.35 1.63
N TRP A 692 0.09 -28.71 2.81
CA TRP A 692 0.05 -29.44 4.07
C TRP A 692 -1.18 -30.30 4.22
N SER A 693 -1.03 -31.50 4.75
CA SER A 693 -2.15 -32.35 5.12
C SER A 693 -2.95 -31.74 6.26
N LYS A 694 -4.24 -32.12 6.38
CA LYS A 694 -5.01 -31.86 7.61
C LYS A 694 -4.27 -32.37 8.83
N PRO A 695 -4.22 -31.63 9.95
CA PRO A 695 -3.53 -32.01 11.19
C PRO A 695 -4.07 -33.32 11.79
N LYS A 696 -3.17 -34.20 12.18
CA LYS A 696 -3.50 -35.45 12.89
C LYS A 696 -3.06 -35.36 14.34
N LYS A 697 -3.97 -35.54 15.29
CA LYS A 697 -3.65 -35.63 16.72
C LYS A 697 -2.76 -36.85 16.98
N VAL A 698 -1.68 -36.68 17.74
CA VAL A 698 -0.79 -37.78 18.13
C VAL A 698 -1.44 -38.57 19.26
N LYS A 699 -1.53 -39.91 19.09
CA LYS A 699 -1.99 -40.79 20.16
C LYS A 699 -0.85 -40.96 21.15
N ILE A 700 -1.06 -40.53 22.40
CA ILE A 700 -0.10 -40.70 23.48
C ILE A 700 -0.58 -41.90 24.33
N LYS A 701 0.23 -42.95 24.37
CA LYS A 701 -0.03 -44.14 25.24
C LYS A 701 0.45 -43.84 26.67
N LYS A 702 -0.31 -44.30 27.65
CA LYS A 702 0.03 -44.25 29.08
C LYS A 702 1.37 -44.95 29.36
#